data_78b1182edb9c0dbf89d36ec128e6aa2a
#
_entry.id   78b1182edb9c0dbf89d36ec128e6aa2a
#
_cell.length_a   1.000
_cell.length_b   1.000
_cell.length_c   1.000
_cell.angle_alpha   90.00
_cell.angle_beta   90.00
_cell.angle_gamma   90.00
#
_symmetry.space_group_name_H-M   'P 1'
#
loop_
_entity.id
_entity.type
_entity.pdbx_description
1 polymer ?
#
loop_
_entity_poly.entity_id
_entity_poly.type
_entity_poly.pdbx_seq_one_letter_code
_entity_poly.pdbx_strand_id
1 'polypeptide(L)'
;MNFTRVNARTVLGAAEMKLAEIFGEKLVGAYSASFTSADENAVFGAAGLPFSAPIAVKALNTPAVSCYLESIPAKSHLIVYGETLRHYTENGEIAIPAEIEAELRSIYAAVCESAGKLDENGDHIIDLKLSKIGTHFDANLLIGNRIGFDSPLLTTPKGAIDSLGHGSFRGTAARQVTSTRYTLNPEQNGEPCNRQFYIVENGAQIFYSADVATNVKSAVCRHSNNYTEITYETECGLRIVRTLFILPQEEGMPEAVEAQHVEIENLTGADRKLKIVFTGMLALASPESLMNDTIYASVTWESSILRKDGKAIAVAPNPYPQYLKVLKRFAVVLADGETMDEYTANYLDFVGNGTLEKPQNVAHLACAPVTKIVPFYAVSKKLSLPANGKTAADHFVGMVITKGGKDDMLDELLNNLVEKYRNPEAAVAAFEKVKAFSAKYASFLKVKSADAPFDAYVNNNLPFQVYYQSYVSRSFAWTQKAYREIGFREIQDMFASLYYIIGMGENKLAREMLSNWISNVHEMGYANHNFYHVGKEPGMCSDDGLWLIQAVYRYVSLTGDTAFLYEEFPIASSEKKRSVLDTMLAVITYSGKISVGAHGLPLLDKADWNDCLKLDDDWINGPEKEKRYKEQLEADGTPYGTAFKSEYSESVMNAFLLKIAYGHLVDMAKLLDNIQLADEMQTLSDALAERIQKHCWKDDYFARALVGGKREGGYTYLGAGGDGISADENIPGTYYLNSFSWSILADVATDEQIRTMLATTKKYLTTDAGIKLCTPADLGKLASGTASSSYFPGDRENGGIFKHAAMMAASAFLKASKKVADKELAKELADMAFFAMDTVYPYKTMEHPYFTKGNPRFCTQYNNSTTGENIGPMLSGTASWLNLTLMEMLGIAYEGDKMTFDPILPEDMTDIAYTLTTGDTVINVKIQKGEGFVRASEASEYTLDGVKFDRSIIRPNDGKTHEIVITL
;
A
#
# COMPACT_ATOMS: atom_id res chain seq x y z
N MET A 1 9.97 14.43 -46.02
CA MET A 1 9.70 13.24 -45.20
C MET A 1 8.55 13.56 -44.29
N ASN A 2 7.44 12.85 -44.41
CA ASN A 2 6.32 13.01 -43.50
C ASN A 2 6.45 11.94 -42.43
N PHE A 3 6.65 12.35 -41.16
CA PHE A 3 6.65 11.43 -40.04
C PHE A 3 5.22 11.06 -39.64
N THR A 4 4.91 9.78 -39.62
CA THR A 4 3.64 9.27 -39.07
C THR A 4 3.88 8.92 -37.61
N ARG A 5 3.06 9.51 -36.72
CA ARG A 5 3.13 9.17 -35.28
C ARG A 5 2.44 7.83 -35.07
N VAL A 6 3.21 6.85 -34.61
CA VAL A 6 2.70 5.57 -34.12
C VAL A 6 2.95 5.54 -32.61
N ASN A 7 1.93 5.29 -31.82
CA ASN A 7 2.07 5.14 -30.36
C ASN A 7 1.45 3.81 -29.91
N ALA A 8 1.82 3.36 -28.71
CA ALA A 8 1.37 2.09 -28.17
C ALA A 8 -0.19 2.03 -28.07
N ARG A 9 -0.84 3.15 -27.74
CA ARG A 9 -2.32 3.21 -27.67
C ARG A 9 -2.95 3.01 -29.04
N THR A 10 -2.37 3.54 -30.11
CA THR A 10 -2.91 3.37 -31.47
C THR A 10 -2.80 1.91 -31.93
N VAL A 11 -1.71 1.25 -31.58
CA VAL A 11 -1.50 -0.17 -31.90
C VAL A 11 -2.39 -1.08 -31.05
N LEU A 12 -2.44 -0.84 -29.74
CA LEU A 12 -3.33 -1.55 -28.81
C LEU A 12 -4.81 -1.29 -29.14
N GLY A 13 -5.19 -0.03 -29.38
CA GLY A 13 -6.59 0.30 -29.69
C GLY A 13 -7.11 -0.35 -30.97
N ALA A 14 -6.29 -0.55 -31.99
CA ALA A 14 -6.68 -1.29 -33.18
C ALA A 14 -6.83 -2.79 -32.91
N ALA A 15 -5.98 -3.36 -32.08
CA ALA A 15 -6.08 -4.74 -31.62
C ALA A 15 -7.29 -4.94 -30.70
N GLU A 16 -7.52 -4.02 -29.77
CA GLU A 16 -8.66 -4.03 -28.84
C GLU A 16 -10.01 -3.89 -29.57
N MET A 17 -10.12 -2.99 -30.54
CA MET A 17 -11.35 -2.87 -31.34
C MET A 17 -11.64 -4.16 -32.11
N LYS A 18 -10.62 -4.81 -32.67
CA LYS A 18 -10.80 -6.05 -33.39
C LYS A 18 -11.10 -7.23 -32.47
N LEU A 19 -10.56 -7.22 -31.26
CA LEU A 19 -10.87 -8.17 -30.20
C LEU A 19 -12.31 -7.99 -29.68
N ALA A 20 -12.74 -6.75 -29.48
CA ALA A 20 -14.12 -6.41 -29.10
C ALA A 20 -15.14 -6.81 -30.20
N GLU A 21 -14.80 -6.66 -31.49
CA GLU A 21 -15.60 -7.17 -32.60
C GLU A 21 -15.74 -8.70 -32.55
N ILE A 22 -14.69 -9.42 -32.18
CA ILE A 22 -14.64 -10.89 -32.21
C ILE A 22 -15.31 -11.51 -30.98
N PHE A 23 -15.09 -10.92 -29.79
CA PHE A 23 -15.54 -11.51 -28.52
C PHE A 23 -16.74 -10.80 -27.89
N GLY A 24 -17.15 -9.65 -28.44
CA GLY A 24 -18.18 -8.80 -27.84
C GLY A 24 -17.69 -8.10 -26.57
N GLU A 25 -18.64 -7.54 -25.82
CA GLU A 25 -18.37 -6.72 -24.64
C GLU A 25 -17.66 -7.44 -23.47
N LYS A 26 -17.44 -8.74 -23.57
CA LYS A 26 -16.82 -9.55 -22.51
C LYS A 26 -15.29 -9.54 -22.49
N LEU A 27 -14.64 -8.77 -23.37
CA LEU A 27 -13.20 -8.75 -23.47
C LEU A 27 -12.59 -7.56 -22.77
N VAL A 28 -12.88 -7.39 -21.52
CA VAL A 28 -12.15 -6.48 -20.67
C VAL A 28 -10.91 -7.22 -20.17
N GLY A 29 -9.72 -6.74 -20.61
CA GLY A 29 -8.46 -7.22 -20.07
C GLY A 29 -7.77 -8.35 -20.84
N ALA A 30 -8.13 -8.64 -22.06
CA ALA A 30 -7.38 -9.57 -22.89
C ALA A 30 -6.07 -8.97 -23.40
N TYR A 31 -4.99 -9.72 -23.26
CA TYR A 31 -3.70 -9.36 -23.84
C TYR A 31 -3.51 -10.10 -25.15
N SER A 32 -3.21 -9.35 -26.20
CA SER A 32 -2.80 -9.92 -27.47
C SER A 32 -1.29 -9.94 -27.60
N ALA A 33 -0.72 -11.09 -27.88
CA ALA A 33 0.60 -11.17 -28.43
C ALA A 33 0.50 -11.04 -29.94
N SER A 34 1.07 -9.98 -30.53
CA SER A 34 1.16 -9.84 -31.98
C SER A 34 2.44 -10.46 -32.46
N PHE A 35 2.31 -11.43 -33.36
CA PHE A 35 3.44 -11.98 -34.08
C PHE A 35 3.35 -11.49 -35.53
N THR A 36 4.37 -10.80 -35.99
CA THR A 36 4.55 -10.61 -37.43
C THR A 36 5.53 -11.66 -37.92
N SER A 37 5.23 -12.29 -39.09
CA SER A 37 6.08 -13.31 -39.68
C SER A 37 7.49 -12.80 -39.96
N ALA A 38 8.41 -13.73 -40.19
CA ALA A 38 9.86 -13.63 -40.28
C ALA A 38 10.48 -12.62 -41.26
N ASP A 39 9.72 -11.72 -41.83
CA ASP A 39 10.25 -10.55 -42.50
C ASP A 39 10.71 -9.54 -41.47
N GLU A 40 11.86 -9.02 -41.59
CA GLU A 40 12.68 -7.99 -40.95
C GLU A 40 12.11 -7.15 -39.75
N ASN A 41 10.86 -7.37 -39.37
CA ASN A 41 10.12 -6.67 -38.33
C ASN A 41 9.34 -7.60 -37.40
N ALA A 42 9.83 -8.79 -37.14
CA ALA A 42 9.23 -9.67 -36.13
C ALA A 42 9.34 -9.02 -34.74
N VAL A 43 8.38 -8.18 -34.41
CA VAL A 43 8.20 -7.64 -33.09
C VAL A 43 7.40 -8.65 -32.28
N PHE A 44 8.08 -9.49 -31.55
CA PHE A 44 7.47 -10.24 -30.48
C PHE A 44 7.08 -9.27 -29.37
N GLY A 45 5.96 -8.65 -29.53
CA GLY A 45 5.31 -7.91 -28.47
C GLY A 45 4.22 -8.78 -27.89
N ALA A 46 4.43 -9.44 -26.78
CA ALA A 46 3.35 -9.79 -25.92
C ALA A 46 2.87 -8.50 -25.27
N ALA A 47 1.89 -7.85 -25.88
CA ALA A 47 1.22 -6.73 -25.24
C ALA A 47 0.64 -7.27 -23.92
N GLY A 48 1.13 -6.77 -22.79
CA GLY A 48 0.70 -7.20 -21.47
C GLY A 48 1.61 -8.16 -20.74
N LEU A 49 2.53 -8.80 -21.36
CA LEU A 49 3.64 -9.42 -20.64
C LEU A 49 4.73 -8.36 -20.43
N PRO A 50 4.96 -7.89 -19.18
CA PRO A 50 5.72 -6.66 -18.96
C PRO A 50 7.18 -6.76 -19.30
N PHE A 51 7.58 -7.85 -19.91
CA PHE A 51 8.84 -8.13 -19.92
C PHE A 51 9.34 -8.53 -20.98
N SER A 52 8.80 -8.55 -21.35
CA SER A 52 9.93 -9.13 -21.61
C SER A 52 9.75 -10.06 -22.67
N ALA A 53 9.51 -9.47 -23.82
CA ALA A 53 9.82 -10.06 -25.08
C ALA A 53 10.99 -11.10 -24.99
N PRO A 54 12.14 -10.87 -24.36
CA PRO A 54 13.20 -11.87 -24.30
C PRO A 54 12.88 -13.16 -23.52
N ILE A 55 12.05 -13.12 -22.50
CA ILE A 55 11.70 -14.35 -21.74
C ILE A 55 10.55 -15.08 -22.40
N ALA A 56 9.51 -14.35 -22.81
CA ALA A 56 8.43 -14.92 -23.59
C ALA A 56 8.98 -15.59 -24.87
N VAL A 57 9.91 -14.95 -25.58
CA VAL A 57 10.56 -15.50 -26.77
C VAL A 57 11.42 -16.71 -26.43
N LYS A 58 12.18 -16.70 -25.34
CA LYS A 58 12.95 -17.89 -24.93
C LYS A 58 12.06 -19.03 -24.45
N ALA A 59 10.95 -18.72 -23.77
CA ALA A 59 9.98 -19.71 -23.33
C ALA A 59 9.17 -20.26 -24.52
N LEU A 60 8.85 -19.44 -25.51
CA LEU A 60 8.12 -19.82 -26.71
C LEU A 60 8.99 -20.53 -27.75
N ASN A 61 10.29 -20.60 -27.51
CA ASN A 61 11.25 -21.10 -28.51
C ASN A 61 11.46 -22.63 -28.41
N THR A 62 10.39 -23.37 -28.37
CA THR A 62 10.47 -24.80 -28.64
C THR A 62 10.47 -25.01 -30.16
N PRO A 63 11.10 -26.07 -30.70
CA PRO A 63 11.14 -26.30 -32.12
C PRO A 63 9.76 -26.34 -32.80
N ALA A 64 8.76 -26.93 -32.13
CA ALA A 64 7.42 -27.05 -32.68
C ALA A 64 6.71 -25.69 -32.71
N VAL A 65 6.76 -24.90 -31.63
CA VAL A 65 6.18 -23.58 -31.59
C VAL A 65 6.91 -22.62 -32.53
N SER A 66 8.24 -22.72 -32.66
CA SER A 66 9.01 -21.91 -33.62
C SER A 66 8.57 -22.21 -35.05
N CYS A 67 8.49 -23.49 -35.44
CA CYS A 67 7.98 -23.88 -36.75
C CYS A 67 6.56 -23.40 -36.99
N TYR A 68 5.70 -23.48 -35.98
CA TYR A 68 4.34 -22.96 -36.09
C TYR A 68 4.31 -21.45 -36.33
N LEU A 69 5.08 -20.69 -35.52
CA LEU A 69 5.18 -19.23 -35.65
C LEU A 69 5.76 -18.80 -37.00
N GLU A 70 6.72 -19.54 -37.54
CA GLU A 70 7.27 -19.33 -38.91
C GLU A 70 6.26 -19.60 -39.99
N SER A 71 5.29 -20.47 -39.73
CA SER A 71 4.26 -20.90 -40.71
C SER A 71 3.04 -19.96 -40.75
N ILE A 72 2.84 -19.12 -39.75
CA ILE A 72 1.67 -18.28 -39.68
C ILE A 72 1.78 -17.05 -40.59
N PRO A 73 0.64 -16.55 -41.13
CA PRO A 73 0.62 -15.37 -41.98
C PRO A 73 1.12 -14.11 -41.23
N ALA A 74 1.72 -13.18 -41.95
CA ALA A 74 1.99 -11.84 -41.48
C ALA A 74 0.74 -11.23 -40.84
N LYS A 75 0.93 -10.43 -39.79
CA LYS A 75 -0.18 -9.79 -39.03
C LYS A 75 -1.12 -10.77 -38.33
N SER A 76 -0.59 -11.83 -37.82
CA SER A 76 -1.31 -12.75 -36.95
C SER A 76 -1.27 -12.27 -35.50
N HIS A 77 -2.35 -12.55 -34.77
CA HIS A 77 -2.47 -12.24 -33.35
C HIS A 77 -2.73 -13.52 -32.57
N LEU A 78 -1.81 -13.90 -31.71
CA LEU A 78 -2.01 -14.98 -30.75
C LEU A 78 -2.47 -14.39 -29.42
N ILE A 79 -3.64 -14.80 -28.96
CA ILE A 79 -4.19 -14.35 -27.67
C ILE A 79 -3.97 -15.47 -26.67
N VAL A 80 -3.33 -15.11 -25.55
CA VAL A 80 -3.18 -15.95 -24.37
C VAL A 80 -3.82 -15.21 -23.21
N TYR A 81 -4.97 -15.68 -22.78
CA TYR A 81 -5.68 -15.09 -21.64
C TYR A 81 -6.19 -16.21 -20.73
N GLY A 82 -5.60 -16.35 -19.57
CA GLY A 82 -5.94 -17.43 -18.66
C GLY A 82 -5.90 -18.79 -19.39
N GLU A 83 -7.03 -19.47 -19.44
CA GLU A 83 -7.18 -20.72 -20.18
C GLU A 83 -7.48 -20.51 -21.66
N THR A 84 -7.74 -19.30 -22.10
CA THR A 84 -8.10 -19.00 -23.50
C THR A 84 -6.85 -18.82 -24.35
N LEU A 85 -6.74 -19.65 -25.39
CA LEU A 85 -5.70 -19.59 -26.39
C LEU A 85 -6.36 -19.50 -27.77
N ARG A 86 -6.15 -18.37 -28.48
CA ARG A 86 -6.75 -18.16 -29.81
C ARG A 86 -5.79 -17.46 -30.75
N HIS A 87 -5.85 -17.84 -32.01
CA HIS A 87 -5.04 -17.26 -33.05
C HIS A 87 -5.92 -16.59 -34.12
N TYR A 88 -5.67 -15.32 -34.36
CA TYR A 88 -6.37 -14.51 -35.34
C TYR A 88 -5.45 -14.00 -36.43
N THR A 89 -5.97 -13.97 -37.65
CA THR A 89 -5.34 -13.33 -38.80
C THR A 89 -6.26 -12.24 -39.35
N GLU A 90 -5.81 -11.52 -40.36
CA GLU A 90 -6.67 -10.57 -41.11
C GLU A 90 -7.93 -11.24 -41.70
N ASN A 91 -7.89 -12.55 -41.91
CA ASN A 91 -8.97 -13.33 -42.48
C ASN A 91 -9.87 -14.06 -41.45
N GLY A 92 -9.65 -13.80 -40.17
CA GLY A 92 -10.43 -14.39 -39.08
C GLY A 92 -9.63 -15.33 -38.18
N GLU A 93 -10.34 -16.10 -37.36
CA GLU A 93 -9.74 -17.02 -36.41
C GLU A 93 -9.21 -18.30 -37.15
N ILE A 94 -8.02 -18.70 -36.77
CA ILE A 94 -7.39 -19.95 -37.22
C ILE A 94 -7.29 -20.90 -36.04
N ALA A 95 -7.65 -22.14 -36.25
CA ALA A 95 -7.49 -23.20 -35.27
C ALA A 95 -6.00 -23.45 -34.97
N ILE A 96 -5.63 -23.37 -33.69
CA ILE A 96 -4.30 -23.78 -33.24
C ILE A 96 -4.25 -25.30 -33.21
N PRO A 97 -3.24 -25.95 -33.78
CA PRO A 97 -3.09 -27.42 -33.68
C PRO A 97 -3.03 -27.82 -32.20
N ALA A 98 -3.72 -28.91 -31.83
CA ALA A 98 -3.85 -29.30 -30.42
C ALA A 98 -2.51 -29.54 -29.72
N GLU A 99 -1.51 -30.03 -30.43
CA GLU A 99 -0.15 -30.20 -29.91
C GLU A 99 0.54 -28.87 -29.61
N ILE A 100 0.34 -27.85 -30.47
CA ILE A 100 0.87 -26.52 -30.29
C ILE A 100 0.13 -25.82 -29.16
N GLU A 101 -1.20 -25.97 -29.09
CA GLU A 101 -2.00 -25.43 -27.98
C GLU A 101 -1.53 -26.01 -26.63
N ALA A 102 -1.34 -27.33 -26.54
CA ALA A 102 -0.85 -27.95 -25.30
C ALA A 102 0.53 -27.46 -24.90
N GLU A 103 1.41 -27.25 -25.87
CA GLU A 103 2.75 -26.73 -25.62
C GLU A 103 2.72 -25.25 -25.18
N LEU A 104 1.92 -24.41 -25.84
CA LEU A 104 1.73 -23.02 -25.45
C LEU A 104 1.14 -22.90 -24.04
N ARG A 105 0.19 -23.75 -23.67
CA ARG A 105 -0.37 -23.82 -22.30
C ARG A 105 0.70 -24.22 -21.29
N SER A 106 1.54 -25.20 -21.62
CA SER A 106 2.65 -25.62 -20.76
C SER A 106 3.67 -24.49 -20.57
N ILE A 107 3.98 -23.75 -21.64
CA ILE A 107 4.88 -22.60 -21.60
C ILE A 107 4.29 -21.49 -20.74
N TYR A 108 3.01 -21.18 -20.90
CA TYR A 108 2.33 -20.18 -20.07
C TYR A 108 2.32 -20.56 -18.59
N ALA A 109 2.03 -21.81 -18.28
CA ALA A 109 2.08 -22.33 -16.91
C ALA A 109 3.50 -22.19 -16.32
N ALA A 110 4.54 -22.57 -17.06
CA ALA A 110 5.92 -22.41 -16.62
C ALA A 110 6.34 -20.95 -16.44
N VAL A 111 5.82 -20.05 -17.28
CA VAL A 111 6.01 -18.59 -17.09
C VAL A 111 5.32 -18.13 -15.83
N CYS A 112 4.09 -18.59 -15.55
CA CYS A 112 3.40 -18.25 -14.30
C CYS A 112 4.14 -18.78 -13.06
N GLU A 113 4.72 -19.97 -13.12
CA GLU A 113 5.56 -20.52 -12.04
C GLU A 113 6.76 -19.62 -11.72
N SER A 114 7.29 -18.89 -12.70
CA SER A 114 8.41 -17.97 -12.49
C SER A 114 8.05 -16.78 -11.59
N ALA A 115 6.77 -16.47 -11.42
CA ALA A 115 6.28 -15.49 -10.47
C ALA A 115 6.35 -15.96 -9.01
N GLY A 116 6.65 -17.24 -8.79
CA GLY A 116 6.67 -17.85 -7.47
C GLY A 116 5.31 -18.36 -7.02
N LYS A 117 5.20 -18.65 -5.74
CA LYS A 117 3.96 -19.13 -5.11
C LYS A 117 3.84 -18.60 -3.68
N LEU A 118 2.64 -18.59 -3.14
CA LEU A 118 2.42 -18.37 -1.72
C LEU A 118 2.46 -19.71 -0.98
N ASP A 119 3.07 -19.73 0.19
CA ASP A 119 3.01 -20.87 1.09
C ASP A 119 1.78 -20.77 2.03
N GLU A 120 1.64 -21.73 2.94
CA GLU A 120 0.55 -21.83 3.90
C GLU A 120 0.44 -20.66 4.89
N ASN A 121 1.51 -19.88 5.04
CA ASN A 121 1.54 -18.67 5.88
C ASN A 121 1.30 -17.40 5.07
N GLY A 122 1.16 -17.51 3.76
CA GLY A 122 1.07 -16.38 2.83
C GLY A 122 2.42 -15.74 2.53
N ASP A 123 3.53 -16.42 2.81
CA ASP A 123 4.86 -15.99 2.40
C ASP A 123 5.06 -16.24 0.90
N HIS A 124 5.68 -15.29 0.21
CA HIS A 124 5.94 -15.41 -1.21
C HIS A 124 7.29 -16.08 -1.46
N ILE A 125 7.24 -17.24 -2.08
CA ILE A 125 8.39 -18.09 -2.40
C ILE A 125 8.71 -17.97 -3.88
N ILE A 126 9.93 -17.52 -4.21
CA ILE A 126 10.37 -17.25 -5.58
C ILE A 126 11.62 -18.08 -5.89
N ASP A 127 11.56 -18.89 -6.92
CA ASP A 127 12.75 -19.55 -7.48
C ASP A 127 13.51 -18.56 -8.37
N LEU A 128 14.67 -18.10 -7.89
CA LEU A 128 15.47 -17.08 -8.58
C LEU A 128 16.16 -17.61 -9.84
N LYS A 129 16.22 -18.92 -10.03
CA LYS A 129 16.71 -19.52 -11.28
C LYS A 129 15.68 -19.44 -12.41
N LEU A 130 14.39 -19.41 -12.05
CA LEU A 130 13.28 -19.24 -12.98
C LEU A 130 12.96 -17.76 -13.18
N SER A 131 12.91 -16.98 -12.10
CA SER A 131 12.61 -15.56 -12.11
C SER A 131 13.82 -14.75 -12.52
N LYS A 132 13.97 -14.48 -13.80
CA LYS A 132 15.12 -13.71 -14.32
C LYS A 132 14.92 -12.20 -14.32
N ILE A 133 13.78 -11.73 -13.93
CA ILE A 133 13.41 -10.31 -13.99
C ILE A 133 12.66 -9.97 -12.72
N GLY A 134 13.12 -8.95 -12.05
CA GLY A 134 12.35 -8.30 -11.03
C GLY A 134 11.08 -7.72 -11.64
N THR A 135 10.00 -8.17 -11.13
CA THR A 135 8.67 -7.87 -11.59
C THR A 135 7.96 -7.05 -10.53
N HIS A 136 6.82 -6.51 -10.83
CA HIS A 136 6.02 -5.73 -9.88
C HIS A 136 5.63 -6.53 -8.64
N PHE A 137 5.61 -7.84 -8.72
CA PHE A 137 5.17 -8.72 -7.66
C PHE A 137 6.31 -9.25 -6.79
N ASP A 138 7.56 -8.99 -7.09
CA ASP A 138 8.70 -9.52 -6.32
C ASP A 138 9.23 -8.59 -5.22
N ALA A 139 8.43 -7.63 -4.79
CA ALA A 139 8.81 -6.71 -3.73
C ALA A 139 8.26 -7.11 -2.37
N ASN A 140 9.07 -6.90 -1.32
CA ASN A 140 8.67 -6.98 0.07
C ASN A 140 8.91 -5.65 0.79
N LEU A 141 8.22 -5.48 1.90
CA LEU A 141 8.32 -4.32 2.77
C LEU A 141 8.95 -4.71 4.10
N LEU A 142 9.79 -3.85 4.63
CA LEU A 142 10.42 -3.98 5.94
C LEU A 142 10.09 -2.74 6.77
N ILE A 143 9.77 -2.93 8.05
CA ILE A 143 9.46 -1.84 8.97
C ILE A 143 10.00 -2.14 10.36
N GLY A 144 10.52 -1.14 11.04
CA GLY A 144 10.94 -1.24 12.43
C GLY A 144 9.75 -1.48 13.38
N ASN A 145 10.05 -1.96 14.55
CA ASN A 145 9.08 -2.30 15.59
C ASN A 145 8.86 -1.17 16.61
N ARG A 146 9.35 0.02 16.34
CA ARG A 146 9.08 1.16 17.20
C ARG A 146 7.73 1.75 16.85
N ILE A 147 6.85 1.70 17.82
CA ILE A 147 5.58 2.34 17.75
C ILE A 147 5.68 3.63 18.57
N GLY A 148 5.48 4.77 17.91
CA GLY A 148 5.44 6.09 18.52
C GLY A 148 5.13 7.14 17.48
N PHE A 149 4.24 8.06 17.81
CA PHE A 149 3.79 9.14 16.92
C PHE A 149 4.13 10.53 17.46
N ASP A 150 4.91 10.57 18.52
CA ASP A 150 5.25 11.77 19.32
C ASP A 150 6.04 12.84 18.58
N SER A 151 6.55 12.53 17.40
CA SER A 151 7.15 13.52 16.51
C SER A 151 6.78 13.29 15.05
N PRO A 152 6.27 14.30 14.33
CA PRO A 152 6.03 14.19 12.89
C PRO A 152 7.33 14.04 12.06
N LEU A 153 8.48 14.34 12.67
CA LEU A 153 9.80 14.18 12.04
C LEU A 153 10.42 12.81 12.29
N LEU A 154 9.98 12.11 13.33
CA LEU A 154 10.47 10.79 13.70
C LEU A 154 9.46 9.75 13.24
N THR A 155 9.89 8.91 12.32
CA THR A 155 9.12 7.76 11.84
C THR A 155 9.89 6.50 12.17
N THR A 156 9.20 5.35 12.21
CA THR A 156 9.90 4.08 12.32
C THR A 156 10.74 3.83 11.06
N PRO A 157 11.93 3.21 11.17
CA PRO A 157 12.72 2.83 10.00
C PRO A 157 11.93 1.88 9.11
N LYS A 158 12.11 1.99 7.81
CA LYS A 158 11.43 1.15 6.83
C LYS A 158 12.18 1.04 5.52
N GLY A 159 11.90 0.00 4.78
CA GLY A 159 12.53 -0.24 3.49
C GLY A 159 11.65 -1.07 2.57
N ALA A 160 12.08 -1.13 1.32
CA ALA A 160 11.58 -2.07 0.34
C ALA A 160 12.75 -2.88 -0.21
N ILE A 161 12.47 -4.12 -0.58
CA ILE A 161 13.45 -5.08 -1.03
C ILE A 161 12.82 -5.97 -2.11
N ASP A 162 13.57 -6.24 -3.18
CA ASP A 162 13.16 -7.23 -4.18
C ASP A 162 13.71 -8.63 -3.89
N SER A 163 13.38 -9.58 -4.73
CA SER A 163 13.77 -10.98 -4.56
C SER A 163 15.29 -11.22 -4.66
N LEU A 164 16.06 -10.28 -5.19
CA LEU A 164 17.55 -10.31 -5.22
C LEU A 164 18.18 -9.50 -4.10
N GLY A 165 17.39 -8.84 -3.27
CA GLY A 165 17.89 -7.99 -2.18
C GLY A 165 18.13 -6.53 -2.56
N HIS A 166 17.79 -6.11 -3.78
CA HIS A 166 17.87 -4.70 -4.15
C HIS A 166 16.79 -3.87 -3.48
N GLY A 167 17.02 -2.57 -3.42
CA GLY A 167 16.04 -1.63 -2.90
C GLY A 167 16.66 -0.60 -1.96
N SER A 168 15.85 0.07 -1.19
CA SER A 168 16.26 1.17 -0.33
C SER A 168 15.83 0.97 1.12
N PHE A 169 16.52 1.68 2.01
CA PHE A 169 16.26 1.72 3.43
C PHE A 169 16.19 3.18 3.92
N ARG A 170 15.16 3.52 4.68
CA ARG A 170 14.95 4.82 5.32
C ARG A 170 15.08 4.73 6.82
N GLY A 171 15.68 5.76 7.39
CA GLY A 171 15.80 5.93 8.84
C GLY A 171 14.57 6.58 9.47
N THR A 172 14.64 6.76 10.77
CA THR A 172 13.58 7.32 11.61
C THR A 172 13.19 8.74 11.25
N ALA A 173 14.14 9.58 10.82
CA ALA A 173 13.88 10.94 10.36
C ALA A 173 13.39 11.00 8.89
N ALA A 174 12.85 9.92 8.38
CA ALA A 174 12.43 9.75 6.99
C ALA A 174 13.52 10.03 5.95
N ARG A 175 14.77 9.99 6.37
CA ARG A 175 15.92 10.20 5.49
C ARG A 175 16.41 8.86 4.95
N GLN A 176 16.76 8.83 3.70
CA GLN A 176 17.37 7.66 3.07
C GLN A 176 18.67 7.30 3.80
N VAL A 177 18.84 6.05 4.14
CA VAL A 177 20.08 5.48 4.66
C VAL A 177 20.85 4.83 3.52
N THR A 178 20.19 3.95 2.78
CA THR A 178 20.63 3.42 1.51
C THR A 178 19.60 3.75 0.44
N SER A 179 20.04 3.94 -0.79
CA SER A 179 19.13 4.16 -1.90
C SER A 179 19.67 3.55 -3.19
N THR A 180 18.76 3.16 -4.05
CA THR A 180 19.01 2.86 -5.44
C THR A 180 18.43 3.95 -6.30
N ARG A 181 19.03 4.17 -7.47
CA ARG A 181 18.42 5.01 -8.49
C ARG A 181 17.18 4.34 -9.08
N TYR A 182 16.44 5.14 -9.86
CA TYR A 182 15.30 4.68 -10.64
C TYR A 182 15.73 3.84 -11.83
N THR A 183 16.43 2.78 -11.60
CA THR A 183 16.77 1.84 -12.65
C THR A 183 16.13 0.50 -12.35
N LEU A 184 15.55 -0.11 -13.36
CA LEU A 184 14.94 -1.44 -13.25
C LEU A 184 15.97 -2.50 -12.89
N ASN A 185 17.21 -2.28 -13.32
CA ASN A 185 18.34 -3.14 -13.01
C ASN A 185 19.61 -2.28 -12.84
N PRO A 186 19.90 -1.83 -11.61
CA PRO A 186 21.08 -0.99 -11.35
C PRO A 186 22.38 -1.63 -11.79
N GLU A 187 22.52 -2.94 -11.67
CA GLU A 187 23.75 -3.67 -12.05
C GLU A 187 24.01 -3.62 -13.54
N GLN A 188 22.98 -3.74 -14.37
CA GLN A 188 23.12 -3.60 -15.83
C GLN A 188 23.57 -2.20 -16.25
N ASN A 189 23.30 -1.21 -15.42
CA ASN A 189 23.78 0.17 -15.63
C ASN A 189 25.14 0.45 -14.96
N GLY A 190 25.79 -0.55 -14.37
CA GLY A 190 27.05 -0.39 -13.68
C GLY A 190 26.95 0.38 -12.36
N GLU A 191 25.77 0.47 -11.77
CA GLU A 191 25.57 1.17 -10.50
C GLU A 191 25.75 0.21 -9.31
N PRO A 192 26.37 0.65 -8.21
CA PRO A 192 26.47 -0.14 -7.00
C PRO A 192 25.08 -0.48 -6.46
N CYS A 193 24.88 -1.73 -6.10
CA CYS A 193 23.61 -2.20 -5.54
C CYS A 193 23.69 -2.34 -4.03
N ASN A 194 22.59 -2.09 -3.37
CA ASN A 194 22.50 -2.28 -1.93
C ASN A 194 22.34 -3.75 -1.57
N ARG A 195 22.83 -4.10 -0.39
CA ARG A 195 22.64 -5.40 0.25
C ARG A 195 23.30 -6.56 -0.50
N GLN A 196 24.22 -6.29 -1.42
CA GLN A 196 24.92 -7.35 -2.13
C GLN A 196 26.22 -7.73 -1.41
N PHE A 197 26.67 -8.96 -1.65
CA PHE A 197 27.94 -9.42 -1.10
C PHE A 197 28.63 -10.43 -2.02
N TYR A 198 29.94 -10.52 -1.83
CA TYR A 198 30.80 -11.46 -2.52
C TYR A 198 31.42 -12.42 -1.52
N ILE A 199 31.71 -13.65 -1.97
CA ILE A 199 32.59 -14.56 -1.24
C ILE A 199 33.85 -14.77 -2.06
N VAL A 200 34.98 -14.62 -1.39
CA VAL A 200 36.31 -14.77 -1.97
C VAL A 200 37.00 -15.91 -1.25
N GLU A 201 37.64 -16.80 -1.98
CA GLU A 201 38.47 -17.88 -1.48
C GLU A 201 39.79 -17.92 -2.28
N ASN A 202 40.90 -18.03 -1.58
CA ASN A 202 42.28 -18.06 -2.19
C ASN A 202 42.53 -16.89 -3.16
N GLY A 203 41.97 -15.70 -2.85
CA GLY A 203 42.14 -14.51 -3.69
C GLY A 203 41.21 -14.44 -4.91
N ALA A 204 40.38 -15.44 -5.12
CA ALA A 204 39.43 -15.48 -6.23
C ALA A 204 37.97 -15.33 -5.72
N GLN A 205 37.16 -14.56 -6.43
CA GLN A 205 35.72 -14.53 -6.22
C GLN A 205 35.12 -15.87 -6.62
N ILE A 206 34.37 -16.49 -5.70
CA ILE A 206 33.65 -17.75 -5.91
C ILE A 206 32.14 -17.60 -5.91
N PHE A 207 31.61 -16.49 -5.41
CA PHE A 207 30.18 -16.21 -5.32
C PHE A 207 29.90 -14.71 -5.34
N TYR A 208 28.80 -14.31 -5.96
CA TYR A 208 28.21 -12.99 -5.90
C TYR A 208 26.69 -13.09 -5.70
N SER A 209 26.13 -12.43 -4.71
CA SER A 209 24.75 -12.64 -4.29
C SER A 209 23.68 -12.22 -5.31
N ALA A 210 23.99 -11.32 -6.23
CA ALA A 210 23.11 -10.92 -7.31
C ALA A 210 23.23 -11.79 -8.57
N ASP A 211 24.30 -12.58 -8.70
CA ASP A 211 24.49 -13.51 -9.81
C ASP A 211 24.00 -14.90 -9.43
N VAL A 212 22.74 -15.17 -9.74
CA VAL A 212 22.12 -16.49 -9.51
C VAL A 212 22.37 -17.48 -10.65
N ALA A 213 23.06 -17.07 -11.72
CA ALA A 213 23.36 -17.91 -12.87
C ALA A 213 24.67 -18.64 -12.73
N THR A 214 25.73 -17.95 -12.25
CA THR A 214 27.09 -18.45 -12.19
C THR A 214 27.39 -19.13 -10.85
N ASN A 215 27.88 -20.36 -10.86
CA ASN A 215 28.23 -21.14 -9.66
C ASN A 215 27.09 -21.40 -8.65
N VAL A 216 25.83 -21.25 -9.07
CA VAL A 216 24.65 -21.44 -8.22
C VAL A 216 23.80 -22.59 -8.74
N LYS A 217 23.60 -23.62 -7.94
CA LYS A 217 22.71 -24.77 -8.23
C LYS A 217 21.26 -24.38 -8.07
N SER A 218 20.93 -23.79 -6.93
CA SER A 218 19.59 -23.31 -6.59
C SER A 218 19.66 -22.01 -5.83
N ALA A 219 18.66 -21.15 -6.02
CA ALA A 219 18.49 -19.91 -5.30
C ALA A 219 17.00 -19.65 -5.08
N VAL A 220 16.59 -19.50 -3.82
CA VAL A 220 15.18 -19.32 -3.46
C VAL A 220 15.05 -18.11 -2.54
N CYS A 221 14.17 -17.19 -2.90
CA CYS A 221 13.78 -16.08 -2.06
C CYS A 221 12.45 -16.38 -1.36
N ARG A 222 12.38 -16.08 -0.07
CA ARG A 222 11.17 -16.06 0.75
C ARG A 222 10.92 -14.62 1.21
N HIS A 223 9.84 -14.03 0.78
CA HIS A 223 9.34 -12.78 1.33
C HIS A 223 8.28 -13.08 2.40
N SER A 224 8.57 -12.71 3.62
CA SER A 224 7.67 -12.86 4.75
C SER A 224 7.35 -11.50 5.39
N ASN A 225 6.51 -11.50 6.41
CA ASN A 225 6.15 -10.28 7.12
C ASN A 225 7.35 -9.75 7.90
N ASN A 226 7.84 -8.63 7.44
CA ASN A 226 8.94 -7.88 8.03
C ASN A 226 10.35 -8.47 7.88
N TYR A 227 10.52 -9.46 7.02
CA TYR A 227 11.85 -9.95 6.64
C TYR A 227 11.85 -10.59 5.25
N THR A 228 13.04 -10.70 4.69
CA THR A 228 13.30 -11.47 3.47
C THR A 228 14.45 -12.42 3.73
N GLU A 229 14.27 -13.67 3.35
CA GLU A 229 15.31 -14.69 3.41
C GLU A 229 15.63 -15.18 1.99
N ILE A 230 16.92 -15.28 1.67
CA ILE A 230 17.36 -15.82 0.39
C ILE A 230 18.38 -16.92 0.65
N THR A 231 18.06 -18.12 0.15
CA THR A 231 18.90 -19.31 0.29
C THR A 231 19.53 -19.66 -1.05
N TYR A 232 20.85 -19.88 -1.03
CA TYR A 232 21.61 -20.33 -2.19
C TYR A 232 22.29 -21.66 -1.91
N GLU A 233 22.29 -22.56 -2.88
CA GLU A 233 23.21 -23.69 -2.95
C GLU A 233 24.16 -23.49 -4.12
N THR A 234 25.46 -23.58 -3.83
CA THR A 234 26.50 -23.27 -4.81
C THR A 234 27.14 -24.53 -5.40
N GLU A 235 27.69 -24.42 -6.61
CA GLU A 235 28.48 -25.51 -7.22
C GLU A 235 29.76 -25.79 -6.46
N CYS A 236 30.30 -24.78 -5.76
CA CYS A 236 31.54 -24.96 -4.96
C CYS A 236 31.29 -25.55 -3.56
N GLY A 237 30.07 -26.04 -3.28
CA GLY A 237 29.76 -26.76 -2.03
C GLY A 237 29.52 -25.85 -0.83
N LEU A 238 28.94 -24.66 -1.03
CA LEU A 238 28.43 -23.83 0.03
C LEU A 238 26.90 -23.77 -0.03
N ARG A 239 26.26 -23.83 1.13
CA ARG A 239 24.89 -23.38 1.34
C ARG A 239 24.93 -22.05 2.07
N ILE A 240 24.25 -21.04 1.52
CA ILE A 240 24.27 -19.68 2.06
C ILE A 240 22.82 -19.27 2.32
N VAL A 241 22.55 -18.85 3.55
CA VAL A 241 21.25 -18.28 3.93
C VAL A 241 21.46 -16.86 4.37
N ARG A 242 20.83 -15.90 3.69
CA ARG A 242 20.85 -14.50 4.12
C ARG A 242 19.46 -14.05 4.54
N THR A 243 19.38 -13.48 5.74
CA THR A 243 18.15 -12.93 6.31
C THR A 243 18.29 -11.42 6.44
N LEU A 244 17.33 -10.68 5.88
CA LEU A 244 17.31 -9.22 5.85
C LEU A 244 16.11 -8.71 6.64
N PHE A 245 16.37 -7.85 7.63
CA PHE A 245 15.36 -7.29 8.51
C PHE A 245 15.85 -5.98 9.13
N ILE A 246 14.93 -5.23 9.73
CA ILE A 246 15.29 -4.02 10.50
C ILE A 246 15.45 -4.42 11.97
N LEU A 247 16.59 -4.03 12.59
CA LEU A 247 16.83 -4.31 14.00
C LEU A 247 15.74 -3.69 14.89
N PRO A 248 15.33 -4.38 15.96
CA PRO A 248 14.51 -3.78 17.00
C PRO A 248 15.15 -2.50 17.52
N GLN A 249 14.33 -1.44 17.58
CA GLN A 249 14.79 -0.15 18.11
C GLN A 249 14.84 -0.19 19.64
N GLU A 250 16.01 0.07 20.18
CA GLU A 250 16.28 0.01 21.60
C GLU A 250 17.02 1.28 22.05
N GLU A 251 16.84 1.68 23.30
CA GLU A 251 17.55 2.83 23.88
C GLU A 251 19.07 2.58 23.91
N GLY A 252 19.83 3.62 23.65
CA GLY A 252 21.30 3.54 23.58
C GLY A 252 21.85 2.89 22.30
N MET A 253 21.00 2.61 21.33
CA MET A 253 21.36 2.07 20.01
C MET A 253 21.15 3.13 18.92
N PRO A 254 21.77 2.98 17.73
CA PRO A 254 21.44 3.79 16.57
C PRO A 254 19.93 3.72 16.27
N GLU A 255 19.34 4.85 15.87
CA GLU A 255 17.90 4.97 15.68
C GLU A 255 17.33 4.10 14.57
N ALA A 256 18.15 3.81 13.57
CA ALA A 256 17.76 2.99 12.44
C ALA A 256 18.91 2.13 11.96
N VAL A 257 18.72 0.82 12.00
CA VAL A 257 19.70 -0.17 11.54
C VAL A 257 18.98 -1.27 10.79
N GLU A 258 19.40 -1.52 9.56
CA GLU A 258 19.05 -2.73 8.82
C GLU A 258 20.15 -3.77 9.00
N ALA A 259 19.75 -4.99 9.29
CA ALA A 259 20.64 -6.13 9.46
C ALA A 259 20.51 -7.08 8.27
N GLN A 260 21.65 -7.57 7.82
CA GLN A 260 21.79 -8.70 6.92
C GLN A 260 22.62 -9.77 7.61
N HIS A 261 21.93 -10.79 8.14
CA HIS A 261 22.55 -11.95 8.71
C HIS A 261 22.83 -12.97 7.61
N VAL A 262 24.08 -13.39 7.45
CA VAL A 262 24.51 -14.36 6.42
C VAL A 262 25.13 -15.57 7.09
N GLU A 263 24.40 -16.69 7.11
CA GLU A 263 24.92 -18.00 7.53
C GLU A 263 25.51 -18.71 6.30
N ILE A 264 26.71 -19.27 6.47
CA ILE A 264 27.39 -20.05 5.44
C ILE A 264 27.70 -21.44 6.00
N GLU A 265 27.18 -22.46 5.33
CA GLU A 265 27.41 -23.88 5.64
C GLU A 265 28.36 -24.48 4.60
N ASN A 266 29.37 -25.19 5.08
CA ASN A 266 30.30 -25.91 4.25
C ASN A 266 29.79 -27.34 4.02
N LEU A 267 29.42 -27.63 2.79
CA LEU A 267 28.95 -28.96 2.39
C LEU A 267 30.09 -29.89 1.98
N THR A 268 31.35 -29.47 2.20
CA THR A 268 32.54 -30.26 1.84
C THR A 268 33.27 -30.78 3.08
N GLY A 269 34.03 -31.84 2.91
CA GLY A 269 34.81 -32.45 3.99
C GLY A 269 36.15 -31.78 4.30
N ALA A 270 36.39 -30.55 3.86
CA ALA A 270 37.64 -29.84 4.10
C ALA A 270 37.39 -28.46 4.74
N ASP A 271 38.27 -28.05 5.65
CA ASP A 271 38.25 -26.70 6.21
C ASP A 271 38.49 -25.66 5.13
N ARG A 272 37.77 -24.55 5.21
CA ARG A 272 37.87 -23.44 4.23
C ARG A 272 38.19 -22.12 4.93
N LYS A 273 38.90 -21.26 4.24
CA LYS A 273 39.13 -19.87 4.63
C LYS A 273 38.52 -18.96 3.59
N LEU A 274 37.50 -18.26 3.99
CA LEU A 274 36.71 -17.40 3.13
C LEU A 274 36.93 -15.94 3.52
N LYS A 275 36.61 -15.04 2.63
CA LYS A 275 36.39 -13.62 2.91
C LYS A 275 35.01 -13.27 2.35
N ILE A 276 34.17 -12.68 3.19
CA ILE A 276 32.91 -12.08 2.75
C ILE A 276 33.12 -10.57 2.58
N VAL A 277 32.56 -10.00 1.50
CA VAL A 277 32.67 -8.58 1.16
C VAL A 277 31.27 -8.05 0.90
N PHE A 278 30.73 -7.24 1.83
CA PHE A 278 29.44 -6.59 1.66
C PHE A 278 29.59 -5.24 0.98
N THR A 279 28.65 -4.93 0.09
CA THR A 279 28.65 -3.67 -0.66
C THR A 279 27.28 -2.99 -0.61
N GLY A 280 27.31 -1.67 -0.80
CA GLY A 280 26.10 -0.88 -0.91
C GLY A 280 26.40 0.58 -1.27
N MET A 281 25.32 1.34 -1.43
CA MET A 281 25.37 2.76 -1.68
C MET A 281 24.61 3.50 -0.58
N LEU A 282 25.31 4.36 0.16
CA LEU A 282 24.71 5.21 1.17
C LEU A 282 24.05 6.42 0.53
N ALA A 283 22.91 6.80 1.03
CA ALA A 283 22.18 7.96 0.50
C ALA A 283 22.76 9.27 1.04
N LEU A 284 22.86 10.29 0.18
CA LEU A 284 23.43 11.58 0.54
C LEU A 284 22.41 12.65 0.86
N ALA A 285 21.25 12.59 0.24
CA ALA A 285 20.29 13.67 0.20
C ALA A 285 18.84 13.16 0.24
N SER A 286 17.90 14.05 -0.03
CA SER A 286 16.49 13.66 -0.18
C SER A 286 16.30 12.74 -1.40
N PRO A 287 15.20 11.97 -1.46
CA PRO A 287 14.88 11.15 -2.62
C PRO A 287 14.90 11.91 -3.95
N GLU A 288 14.43 13.16 -3.93
CA GLU A 288 14.39 14.02 -5.11
C GLU A 288 15.80 14.39 -5.59
N SER A 289 16.70 14.67 -4.66
CA SER A 289 18.09 15.00 -4.99
C SER A 289 18.84 13.82 -5.61
N LEU A 290 18.52 12.61 -5.19
CA LEU A 290 19.09 11.40 -5.77
C LEU A 290 18.63 11.13 -7.20
N MET A 291 17.42 11.59 -7.56
CA MET A 291 16.92 11.46 -8.92
C MET A 291 17.56 12.47 -9.90
N ASN A 292 17.77 13.67 -9.42
CA ASN A 292 18.10 14.79 -10.28
C ASN A 292 19.59 15.10 -10.37
N ASP A 293 20.38 14.78 -9.34
CA ASP A 293 21.78 15.18 -9.30
C ASP A 293 22.66 14.39 -8.32
N THR A 294 23.18 13.29 -8.78
CA THR A 294 24.26 12.59 -8.07
C THR A 294 25.59 13.31 -8.16
N ILE A 295 25.85 14.08 -9.19
CA ILE A 295 27.12 14.78 -9.40
C ILE A 295 27.27 15.85 -8.34
N TYR A 296 26.22 16.64 -8.09
CA TYR A 296 26.27 17.71 -7.10
C TYR A 296 26.34 17.16 -5.67
N ALA A 297 25.61 16.12 -5.37
CA ALA A 297 25.68 15.46 -4.07
C ALA A 297 27.04 14.77 -3.86
N SER A 298 27.62 14.19 -4.89
CA SER A 298 28.93 13.54 -4.82
C SER A 298 30.10 14.51 -4.59
N VAL A 299 30.00 15.75 -5.02
CA VAL A 299 31.03 16.79 -4.79
C VAL A 299 31.28 17.05 -3.31
N THR A 300 30.27 16.85 -2.46
CA THR A 300 30.38 17.06 -1.01
C THR A 300 30.46 15.77 -0.21
N TRP A 301 30.47 14.62 -0.89
CA TRP A 301 30.63 13.34 -0.24
C TRP A 301 32.00 13.20 0.40
N GLU A 302 32.02 12.74 1.63
CA GLU A 302 33.22 12.42 2.39
C GLU A 302 32.98 11.18 3.23
N SER A 303 33.85 10.21 3.16
CA SER A 303 33.82 9.02 4.01
C SER A 303 34.82 9.17 5.14
N SER A 304 34.45 8.69 6.33
CA SER A 304 35.32 8.59 7.48
C SER A 304 35.29 7.19 8.07
N ILE A 305 36.30 6.88 8.87
CA ILE A 305 36.42 5.58 9.51
C ILE A 305 36.61 5.80 10.99
N LEU A 306 35.73 5.15 11.78
CA LEU A 306 35.92 5.10 13.22
C LEU A 306 36.78 3.89 13.59
N ARG A 307 37.77 4.11 14.44
CA ARG A 307 38.61 3.07 15.01
C ARG A 307 38.60 3.19 16.52
N LYS A 308 38.28 2.09 17.20
CA LYS A 308 38.35 2.03 18.65
C LYS A 308 39.24 0.87 19.05
N ASP A 309 40.27 1.15 19.87
CA ASP A 309 41.19 0.16 20.42
C ASP A 309 41.87 -0.73 19.36
N GLY A 310 42.02 -0.20 18.14
CA GLY A 310 42.66 -0.90 17.03
C GLY A 310 41.81 -2.00 16.39
N LYS A 311 40.55 -2.24 16.88
CA LYS A 311 39.77 -3.41 16.50
C LYS A 311 38.41 -3.10 15.88
N ALA A 312 37.69 -2.10 16.38
CA ALA A 312 36.39 -1.75 15.84
C ALA A 312 36.51 -0.72 14.72
N ILE A 313 36.06 -1.05 13.51
CA ILE A 313 36.07 -0.16 12.36
C ILE A 313 34.65 -0.10 11.81
N ALA A 314 34.13 1.11 11.76
CA ALA A 314 32.86 1.38 11.09
C ALA A 314 33.07 2.45 10.00
N VAL A 315 32.38 2.31 8.89
CA VAL A 315 32.34 3.36 7.87
C VAL A 315 31.21 4.31 8.23
N ALA A 316 31.56 5.57 8.50
CA ALA A 316 30.62 6.61 8.86
C ALA A 316 30.78 7.79 7.90
N PRO A 317 30.14 7.77 6.73
CA PRO A 317 30.25 8.84 5.77
C PRO A 317 29.59 10.14 6.26
N ASN A 318 30.23 11.25 6.01
CA ASN A 318 29.65 12.56 6.27
C ASN A 318 28.53 12.83 5.25
N PRO A 319 27.35 13.22 5.72
CA PRO A 319 26.29 13.67 4.82
C PRO A 319 26.59 15.08 4.29
N TYR A 320 25.80 15.48 3.30
CA TYR A 320 25.83 16.83 2.73
C TYR A 320 25.75 17.92 3.81
N PRO A 321 26.74 18.83 3.94
CA PRO A 321 26.91 19.67 5.14
C PRO A 321 25.75 20.61 5.42
N GLN A 322 25.04 21.05 4.41
CA GLN A 322 24.03 22.11 4.55
C GLN A 322 22.72 21.63 5.21
N TYR A 323 22.34 20.36 4.98
CA TYR A 323 21.04 19.85 5.38
C TYR A 323 21.06 18.77 6.45
N LEU A 324 22.21 18.16 6.72
CA LEU A 324 22.28 16.93 7.48
C LEU A 324 23.38 16.91 8.56
N LYS A 325 23.73 18.07 9.12
CA LYS A 325 24.74 18.19 10.20
C LYS A 325 24.50 17.26 11.40
N VAL A 326 23.28 16.81 11.56
CA VAL A 326 22.85 15.95 12.67
C VAL A 326 22.70 14.49 12.30
N LEU A 327 22.77 14.14 11.03
CA LEU A 327 22.60 12.77 10.54
C LEU A 327 23.91 12.18 10.06
N LYS A 328 24.28 11.06 10.62
CA LYS A 328 25.43 10.26 10.17
C LYS A 328 24.97 8.87 9.74
N ARG A 329 25.51 8.37 8.65
CA ARG A 329 25.25 7.03 8.14
C ARG A 329 26.47 6.16 8.30
N PHE A 330 26.27 4.87 8.50
CA PHE A 330 27.35 3.94 8.69
C PHE A 330 27.08 2.60 8.02
N ALA A 331 28.16 1.83 7.80
CA ALA A 331 28.11 0.42 7.46
C ALA A 331 29.23 -0.31 8.21
N VAL A 332 28.91 -1.49 8.74
CA VAL A 332 29.86 -2.31 9.49
C VAL A 332 29.54 -3.79 9.30
N VAL A 333 30.56 -4.65 9.29
CA VAL A 333 30.39 -6.10 9.34
C VAL A 333 31.02 -6.66 10.62
N LEU A 334 30.36 -7.62 11.21
CA LEU A 334 30.76 -8.35 12.41
C LEU A 334 30.76 -9.85 12.12
N ALA A 335 31.80 -10.52 12.52
CA ALA A 335 31.86 -11.98 12.55
C ALA A 335 32.91 -12.42 13.58
N ASP A 336 32.69 -13.56 14.20
CA ASP A 336 33.60 -14.13 15.21
C ASP A 336 33.97 -13.14 16.35
N GLY A 337 32.99 -12.27 16.71
CA GLY A 337 33.17 -11.25 17.75
C GLY A 337 34.03 -10.05 17.36
N GLU A 338 34.35 -9.90 16.10
CA GLU A 338 35.20 -8.81 15.58
C GLU A 338 34.52 -8.06 14.42
N THR A 339 34.93 -6.79 14.25
CA THR A 339 34.50 -5.97 13.13
C THR A 339 35.31 -6.24 11.86
N MET A 340 35.01 -5.51 10.78
CA MET A 340 35.65 -5.66 9.47
C MET A 340 37.18 -5.63 9.50
N ASP A 341 37.77 -6.42 8.62
CA ASP A 341 39.23 -6.43 8.42
C ASP A 341 39.72 -5.36 7.41
N GLU A 342 38.94 -5.21 6.31
CA GLU A 342 39.27 -4.27 5.25
C GLU A 342 38.00 -3.52 4.81
N TYR A 343 38.19 -2.35 4.23
CA TYR A 343 37.11 -1.54 3.68
C TYR A 343 37.60 -0.71 2.50
N THR A 344 36.66 -0.24 1.69
CA THR A 344 36.86 0.89 0.76
C THR A 344 35.57 1.63 0.55
N ALA A 345 35.68 2.95 0.33
CA ALA A 345 34.56 3.77 -0.14
C ALA A 345 34.81 4.23 -1.59
N ASN A 346 35.88 3.78 -2.23
CA ASN A 346 36.21 4.13 -3.59
C ASN A 346 35.64 3.11 -4.58
N TYR A 347 34.53 3.45 -5.19
CA TYR A 347 33.86 2.59 -6.16
C TYR A 347 34.73 2.27 -7.38
N LEU A 348 35.43 3.29 -7.92
CA LEU A 348 36.28 3.12 -9.11
C LEU A 348 37.48 2.22 -8.83
N ASP A 349 38.05 2.34 -7.63
CA ASP A 349 39.15 1.46 -7.20
C ASP A 349 38.64 0.04 -6.97
N PHE A 350 37.45 -0.12 -6.34
CA PHE A 350 36.87 -1.44 -6.11
C PHE A 350 36.60 -2.21 -7.40
N VAL A 351 35.96 -1.57 -8.37
CA VAL A 351 35.64 -2.19 -9.67
C VAL A 351 36.91 -2.34 -10.53
N GLY A 352 37.79 -1.31 -10.52
CA GLY A 352 38.99 -1.27 -11.37
C GLY A 352 38.64 -1.40 -12.84
N ASN A 353 39.28 -2.30 -13.56
CA ASN A 353 38.98 -2.64 -14.95
C ASN A 353 37.95 -3.77 -15.10
N GLY A 354 37.33 -4.20 -13.99
CA GLY A 354 36.29 -5.23 -13.97
C GLY A 354 34.89 -4.68 -14.14
N THR A 355 33.91 -5.44 -13.66
CA THR A 355 32.49 -5.08 -13.58
C THR A 355 32.01 -5.24 -12.14
N LEU A 356 30.78 -4.83 -11.85
CA LEU A 356 30.15 -5.13 -10.53
C LEU A 356 30.01 -6.62 -10.27
N GLU A 357 29.69 -7.41 -11.27
CA GLU A 357 29.62 -8.87 -11.15
C GLU A 357 30.99 -9.49 -10.85
N LYS A 358 32.05 -8.87 -11.32
CA LYS A 358 33.43 -9.35 -11.16
C LYS A 358 34.41 -8.19 -10.95
N PRO A 359 34.38 -7.56 -9.74
CA PRO A 359 35.28 -6.45 -9.44
C PRO A 359 36.73 -6.92 -9.41
N GLN A 360 37.64 -6.11 -9.97
CA GLN A 360 39.05 -6.42 -10.01
C GLN A 360 39.64 -6.54 -8.60
N ASN A 361 39.23 -5.68 -7.69
CA ASN A 361 39.85 -5.54 -6.37
C ASN A 361 39.03 -6.09 -5.22
N VAL A 362 38.05 -6.98 -5.50
CA VAL A 362 37.21 -7.59 -4.47
C VAL A 362 38.00 -8.38 -3.42
N ALA A 363 39.13 -8.95 -3.78
CA ALA A 363 39.99 -9.71 -2.89
C ALA A 363 40.78 -8.87 -1.88
N HIS A 364 41.05 -7.60 -2.20
CA HIS A 364 41.82 -6.67 -1.37
C HIS A 364 41.25 -5.26 -1.49
N LEU A 365 40.74 -4.75 -0.35
CA LEU A 365 40.19 -3.40 -0.28
C LEU A 365 41.28 -2.41 0.18
N ALA A 366 41.27 -1.20 -0.38
CA ALA A 366 42.36 -0.22 -0.22
C ALA A 366 42.54 0.37 1.18
N CYS A 367 41.58 0.21 2.08
CA CYS A 367 41.59 0.71 3.45
C CYS A 367 41.85 2.23 3.58
N ALA A 368 41.35 3.01 2.64
CA ALA A 368 41.53 4.46 2.59
C ALA A 368 40.18 5.21 2.58
N PRO A 369 40.07 6.34 3.31
CA PRO A 369 38.93 7.25 3.17
C PRO A 369 38.97 7.95 1.81
N VAL A 370 37.82 8.37 1.31
CA VAL A 370 37.73 9.09 0.04
C VAL A 370 36.75 10.25 0.12
N THR A 371 36.92 11.21 -0.77
CA THR A 371 36.00 12.35 -0.91
C THR A 371 35.61 12.53 -2.37
N LYS A 372 34.48 13.18 -2.60
CA LYS A 372 34.03 13.64 -3.92
C LYS A 372 33.84 12.50 -4.93
N ILE A 373 33.23 11.41 -4.50
CA ILE A 373 32.96 10.23 -5.31
C ILE A 373 31.55 9.70 -4.99
N VAL A 374 31.08 8.75 -5.78
CA VAL A 374 29.82 8.01 -5.51
C VAL A 374 29.81 7.46 -4.08
N PRO A 375 28.69 7.59 -3.32
CA PRO A 375 28.61 7.20 -1.91
C PRO A 375 28.58 5.67 -1.69
N PHE A 376 29.54 5.01 -2.27
CA PHE A 376 29.74 3.58 -2.20
C PHE A 376 30.44 3.17 -0.90
N TYR A 377 30.20 1.96 -0.46
CA TYR A 377 31.03 1.29 0.54
C TYR A 377 31.21 -0.19 0.20
N ALA A 378 32.37 -0.72 0.51
CA ALA A 378 32.64 -2.14 0.63
C ALA A 378 33.32 -2.40 1.99
N VAL A 379 32.81 -3.39 2.72
CA VAL A 379 33.36 -3.81 4.01
C VAL A 379 33.55 -5.32 4.00
N SER A 380 34.66 -5.80 4.53
CA SER A 380 34.98 -7.23 4.46
C SER A 380 35.43 -7.86 5.78
N LYS A 381 35.16 -9.14 5.90
CA LYS A 381 35.59 -9.96 7.04
C LYS A 381 36.12 -11.32 6.57
N LYS A 382 37.25 -11.77 7.14
CA LYS A 382 37.75 -13.14 6.94
C LYS A 382 36.95 -14.09 7.83
N LEU A 383 36.62 -15.25 7.31
CA LEU A 383 35.84 -16.27 7.97
C LEU A 383 36.61 -17.61 7.96
N SER A 384 36.58 -18.30 9.06
CA SER A 384 37.02 -19.69 9.17
C SER A 384 35.80 -20.60 9.14
N LEU A 385 35.76 -21.51 8.18
CA LEU A 385 34.60 -22.38 7.95
C LEU A 385 35.08 -23.85 8.04
N PRO A 386 34.79 -24.55 9.15
CA PRO A 386 35.18 -25.95 9.34
C PRO A 386 34.55 -26.88 8.29
N ALA A 387 35.16 -28.03 8.09
CA ALA A 387 34.61 -29.13 7.29
C ALA A 387 33.24 -29.54 7.84
N ASN A 388 32.22 -29.56 6.96
CA ASN A 388 30.82 -29.83 7.33
C ASN A 388 30.27 -28.93 8.46
N GLY A 389 30.88 -27.75 8.66
CA GLY A 389 30.49 -26.79 9.71
C GLY A 389 29.83 -25.54 9.15
N LYS A 390 29.52 -24.63 10.05
CA LYS A 390 28.84 -23.35 9.75
C LYS A 390 29.62 -22.18 10.32
N THR A 391 29.48 -21.03 9.70
CA THR A 391 29.88 -19.71 10.20
C THR A 391 28.85 -18.67 9.79
N ALA A 392 28.86 -17.52 10.46
CA ALA A 392 27.97 -16.41 10.10
C ALA A 392 28.71 -15.07 10.09
N ALA A 393 28.16 -14.15 9.33
CA ALA A 393 28.58 -12.75 9.31
C ALA A 393 27.34 -11.85 9.33
N ASP A 394 27.39 -10.82 10.16
CA ASP A 394 26.34 -9.82 10.30
C ASP A 394 26.76 -8.49 9.69
N HIS A 395 26.04 -8.04 8.70
CA HIS A 395 26.25 -6.72 8.11
C HIS A 395 25.15 -5.78 8.61
N PHE A 396 25.58 -4.64 9.14
CA PHE A 396 24.69 -3.59 9.61
C PHE A 396 24.91 -2.32 8.81
N VAL A 397 23.82 -1.74 8.32
CA VAL A 397 23.80 -0.43 7.70
C VAL A 397 22.75 0.42 8.39
N GLY A 398 23.09 1.66 8.72
CA GLY A 398 22.17 2.46 9.51
C GLY A 398 22.52 3.94 9.57
N MET A 399 21.82 4.62 10.45
CA MET A 399 22.03 6.03 10.74
C MET A 399 21.96 6.33 12.24
N VAL A 400 22.66 7.40 12.62
CA VAL A 400 22.63 8.00 13.93
C VAL A 400 22.22 9.46 13.79
N ILE A 401 21.33 9.92 14.65
CA ILE A 401 20.96 11.33 14.77
C ILE A 401 21.79 11.94 15.90
N THR A 402 22.76 12.77 15.54
CA THR A 402 23.65 13.40 16.54
C THR A 402 23.11 14.78 16.96
N LYS A 403 23.06 15.06 18.26
CA LYS A 403 22.70 16.38 18.78
C LYS A 403 23.84 17.37 18.52
N GLY A 404 23.54 18.42 17.75
CA GLY A 404 24.51 19.47 17.43
C GLY A 404 25.67 19.05 16.53
N GLY A 405 25.57 17.91 15.83
CA GLY A 405 26.58 17.43 14.90
C GLY A 405 27.86 16.89 15.56
N LYS A 406 27.81 16.55 16.85
CA LYS A 406 28.94 16.00 17.58
C LYS A 406 29.16 14.52 17.28
N ASP A 407 30.38 14.14 17.02
CA ASP A 407 30.73 12.74 16.71
C ASP A 407 30.73 11.83 17.95
N ASP A 408 30.82 12.41 19.15
CA ASP A 408 30.81 11.66 20.42
C ASP A 408 29.61 10.71 20.55
N MET A 409 28.42 11.17 20.16
CA MET A 409 27.22 10.32 20.16
C MET A 409 27.29 9.22 19.10
N LEU A 410 27.88 9.49 17.93
CA LEU A 410 28.06 8.48 16.88
C LEU A 410 28.98 7.36 17.43
N ASP A 411 30.10 7.74 18.06
CA ASP A 411 31.05 6.81 18.62
C ASP A 411 30.42 5.94 19.71
N GLU A 412 29.64 6.53 20.61
CA GLU A 412 28.94 5.80 21.68
C GLU A 412 27.96 4.79 21.10
N LEU A 413 27.04 5.24 20.24
CA LEU A 413 25.98 4.38 19.69
C LEU A 413 26.54 3.27 18.81
N LEU A 414 27.57 3.54 18.02
CA LEU A 414 28.24 2.50 17.22
C LEU A 414 29.00 1.51 18.10
N ASN A 415 29.61 1.96 19.21
CA ASN A 415 30.21 1.06 20.18
C ASN A 415 29.16 0.13 20.80
N ASN A 416 28.02 0.67 21.23
CA ASN A 416 26.92 -0.11 21.79
C ASN A 416 26.42 -1.16 20.79
N LEU A 417 26.27 -0.79 19.51
CA LEU A 417 25.91 -1.71 18.43
C LEU A 417 26.95 -2.85 18.32
N VAL A 418 28.24 -2.49 18.20
CA VAL A 418 29.30 -3.47 18.05
C VAL A 418 29.38 -4.40 19.27
N GLU A 419 29.36 -3.86 20.50
CA GLU A 419 29.44 -4.67 21.71
C GLU A 419 28.27 -5.64 21.86
N LYS A 420 27.05 -5.20 21.51
CA LYS A 420 25.88 -6.08 21.57
C LYS A 420 25.93 -7.19 20.55
N TYR A 421 26.23 -6.85 19.30
CA TYR A 421 26.21 -7.83 18.20
C TYR A 421 27.56 -8.53 17.99
N ARG A 422 28.52 -8.32 18.89
CA ARG A 422 29.71 -9.12 18.97
C ARG A 422 29.40 -10.59 19.35
N ASN A 423 28.32 -10.82 20.09
CA ASN A 423 27.77 -12.15 20.32
C ASN A 423 27.03 -12.64 19.06
N PRO A 424 27.44 -13.75 18.42
CA PRO A 424 26.81 -14.27 17.19
C PRO A 424 25.33 -14.58 17.32
N GLU A 425 24.84 -14.88 18.55
CA GLU A 425 23.42 -15.17 18.79
C GLU A 425 22.56 -13.90 18.85
N ALA A 426 23.14 -12.73 18.99
CA ALA A 426 22.40 -11.48 19.19
C ALA A 426 21.57 -11.08 17.96
N ALA A 427 22.09 -11.29 16.76
CA ALA A 427 21.36 -11.02 15.51
C ALA A 427 20.17 -11.97 15.34
N VAL A 428 20.35 -13.25 15.65
CA VAL A 428 19.28 -14.25 15.63
C VAL A 428 18.21 -13.91 16.66
N ALA A 429 18.59 -13.55 17.89
CA ALA A 429 17.66 -13.12 18.92
C ALA A 429 16.89 -11.84 18.54
N ALA A 430 17.54 -10.90 17.87
CA ALA A 430 16.90 -9.71 17.34
C ALA A 430 15.88 -10.05 16.24
N PHE A 431 16.21 -10.99 15.37
CA PHE A 431 15.30 -11.48 14.34
C PHE A 431 14.04 -12.14 14.94
N GLU A 432 14.20 -12.98 15.98
CA GLU A 432 13.06 -13.57 16.70
C GLU A 432 12.14 -12.51 17.34
N LYS A 433 12.71 -11.42 17.87
CA LYS A 433 11.92 -10.28 18.36
C LYS A 433 11.10 -9.60 17.24
N VAL A 434 11.65 -9.48 16.03
CA VAL A 434 10.93 -8.91 14.87
C VAL A 434 9.74 -9.78 14.51
N LYS A 435 9.92 -11.10 14.45
CA LYS A 435 8.82 -12.04 14.18
C LYS A 435 7.74 -11.99 15.26
N ALA A 436 8.15 -12.00 16.54
CA ALA A 436 7.23 -11.93 17.67
C ALA A 436 6.42 -10.64 17.69
N PHE A 437 7.02 -9.50 17.33
CA PHE A 437 6.32 -8.23 17.21
C PHE A 437 5.27 -8.28 16.10
N SER A 438 5.62 -8.78 14.92
CA SER A 438 4.68 -8.90 13.79
C SER A 438 3.49 -9.81 14.14
N ALA A 439 3.74 -10.92 14.84
CA ALA A 439 2.69 -11.82 15.31
C ALA A 439 1.77 -11.16 16.37
N LYS A 440 2.35 -10.38 17.30
CA LYS A 440 1.59 -9.64 18.31
C LYS A 440 0.72 -8.56 17.67
N TYR A 441 1.25 -7.80 16.70
CA TYR A 441 0.46 -6.80 15.99
C TYR A 441 -0.72 -7.42 15.26
N ALA A 442 -0.55 -8.59 14.64
CA ALA A 442 -1.59 -9.30 13.91
C ALA A 442 -2.62 -10.02 14.80
N SER A 443 -2.63 -9.81 16.12
CA SER A 443 -3.48 -10.58 17.05
C SER A 443 -4.92 -10.14 17.13
N PHE A 444 -5.28 -8.95 16.64
CA PHE A 444 -6.64 -8.39 16.76
C PHE A 444 -7.71 -9.33 16.18
N LEU A 445 -7.52 -9.79 14.97
CA LEU A 445 -8.44 -10.70 14.28
C LEU A 445 -7.66 -11.88 13.71
N LYS A 446 -8.07 -13.09 14.08
CA LYS A 446 -7.57 -14.34 13.51
C LYS A 446 -8.76 -15.14 12.99
N VAL A 447 -8.70 -15.54 11.73
CA VAL A 447 -9.76 -16.34 11.08
C VAL A 447 -9.31 -17.75 10.81
N LYS A 448 -10.26 -18.67 10.79
CA LYS A 448 -10.08 -20.05 10.39
C LYS A 448 -11.30 -20.51 9.61
N SER A 449 -11.09 -20.82 8.34
CA SER A 449 -12.08 -21.28 7.38
C SER A 449 -11.59 -22.53 6.62
N ALA A 450 -12.30 -22.91 5.58
CA ALA A 450 -11.85 -23.93 4.64
C ALA A 450 -10.91 -23.38 3.56
N ASP A 451 -10.87 -22.05 3.37
CA ASP A 451 -10.01 -21.34 2.41
C ASP A 451 -8.68 -20.94 3.07
N ALA A 452 -7.67 -21.80 2.97
CA ALA A 452 -6.35 -21.56 3.57
C ALA A 452 -5.62 -20.32 3.01
N PRO A 453 -5.64 -19.97 1.72
CA PRO A 453 -5.10 -18.70 1.21
C PRO A 453 -5.78 -17.47 1.81
N PHE A 454 -7.09 -17.48 1.95
CA PHE A 454 -7.84 -16.43 2.63
C PHE A 454 -7.42 -16.28 4.09
N ASP A 455 -7.37 -17.40 4.83
CA ASP A 455 -6.94 -17.42 6.23
C ASP A 455 -5.51 -16.82 6.38
N ALA A 456 -4.58 -17.25 5.53
CA ALA A 456 -3.20 -16.77 5.55
C ALA A 456 -3.12 -15.27 5.30
N TYR A 457 -3.87 -14.76 4.32
CA TYR A 457 -3.90 -13.33 4.00
C TYR A 457 -4.47 -12.50 5.16
N VAL A 458 -5.64 -12.85 5.67
CA VAL A 458 -6.32 -12.10 6.75
C VAL A 458 -5.51 -12.16 8.05
N ASN A 459 -4.90 -13.30 8.34
CA ASN A 459 -4.15 -13.51 9.57
C ASN A 459 -2.75 -12.89 9.58
N ASN A 460 -2.13 -12.71 8.41
CA ASN A 460 -0.72 -12.33 8.34
C ASN A 460 -0.46 -11.11 7.45
N ASN A 461 -0.80 -11.16 6.17
CA ASN A 461 -0.39 -10.13 5.21
C ASN A 461 -1.17 -8.82 5.35
N LEU A 462 -2.49 -8.89 5.55
CA LEU A 462 -3.32 -7.70 5.74
C LEU A 462 -2.93 -6.92 7.01
N PRO A 463 -2.76 -7.52 8.20
CA PRO A 463 -2.28 -6.82 9.38
C PRO A 463 -0.92 -6.15 9.16
N PHE A 464 0.00 -6.82 8.48
CA PHE A 464 1.32 -6.27 8.19
C PHE A 464 1.25 -5.06 7.24
N GLN A 465 0.43 -5.13 6.20
CA GLN A 465 0.19 -3.99 5.32
C GLN A 465 -0.41 -2.80 6.07
N VAL A 466 -1.41 -3.03 6.93
CA VAL A 466 -2.01 -1.99 7.77
C VAL A 466 -1.00 -1.39 8.75
N TYR A 467 -0.12 -2.22 9.35
CA TYR A 467 0.97 -1.73 10.19
C TYR A 467 1.91 -0.78 9.44
N TYR A 468 2.36 -1.19 8.27
CA TYR A 468 3.23 -0.36 7.44
C TYR A 468 2.55 0.97 7.07
N GLN A 469 1.27 0.91 6.72
CA GLN A 469 0.46 2.09 6.39
C GLN A 469 0.32 3.08 7.55
N SER A 470 0.41 2.64 8.80
CA SER A 470 0.33 3.53 9.96
C SER A 470 1.36 4.66 9.93
N TYR A 471 2.45 4.48 9.19
CA TYR A 471 3.52 5.45 9.03
C TYR A 471 3.60 6.08 7.65
N VAL A 472 2.98 5.45 6.67
CA VAL A 472 3.00 5.88 5.27
C VAL A 472 1.72 5.46 4.60
N SER A 473 0.84 6.41 4.36
CA SER A 473 -0.42 6.10 3.70
C SER A 473 -0.27 5.72 2.22
N ARG A 474 0.77 6.21 1.55
CA ARG A 474 1.04 5.90 0.15
C ARG A 474 2.53 5.61 -0.11
N SER A 475 2.79 4.62 -0.93
CA SER A 475 4.13 4.25 -1.38
C SER A 475 4.11 3.86 -2.86
N PHE A 476 5.00 4.48 -3.63
CA PHE A 476 5.19 4.20 -5.05
C PHE A 476 6.53 3.51 -5.27
N ALA A 477 6.66 2.26 -4.98
CA ALA A 477 8.02 1.74 -4.98
C ALA A 477 8.29 0.64 -5.98
N TRP A 478 7.30 0.00 -6.42
CA TRP A 478 7.46 -1.34 -6.93
C TRP A 478 7.68 -1.47 -8.43
N THR A 479 7.24 -0.49 -9.20
CA THR A 479 7.49 -0.47 -10.65
C THR A 479 8.92 -0.15 -11.02
N GLN A 480 9.72 0.30 -10.05
CA GLN A 480 11.05 0.86 -10.31
C GLN A 480 12.14 0.28 -9.42
N LYS A 481 11.84 -0.75 -8.63
CA LYS A 481 12.75 -1.34 -7.63
C LYS A 481 13.41 -0.32 -6.70
N ALA A 482 13.10 0.95 -6.87
CA ALA A 482 13.52 2.04 -6.01
C ALA A 482 12.36 2.42 -5.11
N TYR A 483 12.52 2.24 -3.82
CA TYR A 483 11.51 2.61 -2.86
C TYR A 483 11.34 4.12 -2.82
N ARG A 484 10.22 4.60 -3.34
CA ARG A 484 9.81 6.00 -3.24
C ARG A 484 8.59 6.10 -2.37
N GLU A 485 8.78 6.61 -1.20
CA GLU A 485 7.73 6.92 -0.25
C GLU A 485 7.31 8.36 -0.41
N ILE A 486 6.01 8.62 -0.56
CA ILE A 486 5.49 9.99 -0.54
C ILE A 486 5.38 10.50 0.89
N GLY A 487 5.22 9.60 1.86
CA GLY A 487 5.28 9.98 3.28
C GLY A 487 4.02 10.64 3.81
N PHE A 488 2.90 10.49 3.13
CA PHE A 488 1.61 10.98 3.58
C PHE A 488 1.14 10.26 4.83
N ARG A 489 0.43 10.99 5.68
CA ARG A 489 -0.34 10.46 6.81
C ARG A 489 -1.76 10.96 6.71
N GLU A 490 -2.54 10.33 5.86
CA GLU A 490 -3.96 10.59 5.70
C GLU A 490 -4.75 9.69 6.64
N ILE A 491 -5.62 10.27 7.43
CA ILE A 491 -6.38 9.53 8.45
C ILE A 491 -7.25 8.44 7.83
N GLN A 492 -7.85 8.70 6.69
CA GLN A 492 -8.70 7.76 5.96
C GLN A 492 -7.97 6.49 5.49
N ASP A 493 -6.66 6.58 5.27
CA ASP A 493 -5.82 5.47 4.88
C ASP A 493 -5.32 4.65 6.07
N MET A 494 -5.17 5.29 7.24
CA MET A 494 -4.42 4.74 8.36
C MET A 494 -5.29 4.30 9.55
N PHE A 495 -6.57 4.68 9.59
CA PHE A 495 -7.42 4.50 10.78
C PHE A 495 -7.58 3.02 11.20
N ALA A 496 -7.48 2.07 10.28
CA ALA A 496 -7.59 0.63 10.63
C ALA A 496 -6.47 0.16 11.57
N SER A 497 -5.35 0.90 11.64
CA SER A 497 -4.29 0.61 12.61
C SER A 497 -4.77 0.62 14.05
N LEU A 498 -5.82 1.39 14.36
CA LEU A 498 -6.40 1.45 15.70
C LEU A 498 -6.85 0.08 16.20
N TYR A 499 -7.44 -0.74 15.32
CA TYR A 499 -7.91 -2.08 15.70
C TYR A 499 -6.75 -2.97 16.16
N TYR A 500 -5.68 -2.97 15.40
CA TYR A 500 -4.50 -3.80 15.71
C TYR A 500 -3.71 -3.28 16.91
N ILE A 501 -3.57 -1.95 17.03
CA ILE A 501 -2.89 -1.32 18.17
C ILE A 501 -3.65 -1.60 19.47
N ILE A 502 -4.97 -1.45 19.46
CA ILE A 502 -5.83 -1.76 20.61
C ILE A 502 -5.84 -3.26 20.90
N GLY A 503 -5.85 -4.11 19.85
CA GLY A 503 -5.70 -5.55 19.98
C GLY A 503 -4.44 -5.96 20.74
N MET A 504 -3.32 -5.26 20.53
CA MET A 504 -2.07 -5.46 21.28
C MET A 504 -2.14 -5.00 22.74
N GLY A 505 -3.19 -4.32 23.17
CA GLY A 505 -3.29 -3.69 24.48
C GLY A 505 -2.61 -2.32 24.58
N GLU A 506 -2.20 -1.72 23.47
CA GLU A 506 -1.44 -0.46 23.43
C GLU A 506 -2.35 0.78 23.27
N ASN A 507 -3.33 0.92 24.16
CA ASN A 507 -4.31 2.02 24.10
C ASN A 507 -3.66 3.41 24.15
N LYS A 508 -2.56 3.56 24.92
CA LYS A 508 -1.80 4.81 24.96
C LYS A 508 -1.31 5.21 23.58
N LEU A 509 -0.81 4.26 22.83
CA LEU A 509 -0.31 4.48 21.47
C LEU A 509 -1.43 4.86 20.49
N ALA A 510 -2.60 4.22 20.60
CA ALA A 510 -3.78 4.60 19.82
C ALA A 510 -4.17 6.07 20.09
N ARG A 511 -4.09 6.51 21.34
CA ARG A 511 -4.33 7.91 21.72
C ARG A 511 -3.26 8.87 21.16
N GLU A 512 -1.98 8.49 21.17
CA GLU A 512 -0.91 9.27 20.53
C GLU A 512 -1.16 9.43 19.02
N MET A 513 -1.59 8.37 18.33
CA MET A 513 -1.95 8.42 16.93
C MET A 513 -3.10 9.42 16.67
N LEU A 514 -4.17 9.33 17.45
CA LEU A 514 -5.30 10.25 17.35
C LEU A 514 -4.91 11.68 17.69
N SER A 515 -4.06 11.90 18.71
CA SER A 515 -3.59 13.23 19.12
C SER A 515 -2.88 13.98 17.99
N ASN A 516 -2.18 13.26 17.13
CA ASN A 516 -1.53 13.85 15.94
C ASN A 516 -2.56 14.44 14.96
N TRP A 517 -3.69 13.76 14.71
CA TRP A 517 -4.75 14.31 13.87
C TRP A 517 -5.53 15.42 14.56
N ILE A 518 -5.90 15.22 15.82
CA ILE A 518 -6.61 16.23 16.63
C ILE A 518 -5.84 17.57 16.61
N SER A 519 -4.51 17.50 16.79
CA SER A 519 -3.63 18.69 16.78
C SER A 519 -3.44 19.30 15.38
N ASN A 520 -4.03 18.72 14.35
CA ASN A 520 -4.02 19.25 12.99
C ASN A 520 -5.36 19.89 12.56
N VAL A 521 -6.31 20.00 13.50
CA VAL A 521 -7.55 20.73 13.30
C VAL A 521 -7.40 22.18 13.72
N HIS A 522 -7.71 23.12 12.84
CA HIS A 522 -7.66 24.55 13.08
C HIS A 522 -8.81 25.03 13.96
N GLU A 523 -8.74 26.28 14.44
CA GLU A 523 -9.73 26.86 15.37
C GLU A 523 -11.15 26.81 14.79
N MET A 524 -11.32 27.05 13.50
CA MET A 524 -12.60 26.96 12.80
C MET A 524 -13.17 25.56 12.64
N GLY A 525 -12.39 24.50 12.87
CA GLY A 525 -12.81 23.12 12.67
C GLY A 525 -12.37 22.46 11.38
N TYR A 526 -11.57 23.12 10.62
CA TYR A 526 -10.99 22.67 9.39
C TYR A 526 -9.64 21.97 9.63
N ALA A 527 -9.28 20.92 8.91
CA ALA A 527 -8.11 20.09 9.18
C ALA A 527 -7.00 20.22 8.12
N ASN A 528 -5.77 19.97 8.49
CA ASN A 528 -4.70 19.75 7.51
C ASN A 528 -4.95 18.42 6.80
N HIS A 529 -4.77 18.40 5.47
CA HIS A 529 -5.01 17.26 4.64
C HIS A 529 -4.09 16.09 5.01
N ASN A 530 -2.81 16.35 5.03
CA ASN A 530 -1.86 15.36 5.47
C ASN A 530 -0.62 16.03 6.10
N PHE A 531 0.21 15.25 6.74
CA PHE A 531 1.49 15.72 7.26
C PHE A 531 2.58 14.80 6.75
N TYR A 532 3.54 15.46 6.13
CA TYR A 532 4.77 14.82 5.69
C TYR A 532 5.76 14.71 6.85
N HIS A 533 6.79 13.94 6.64
CA HIS A 533 7.93 13.89 7.55
C HIS A 533 8.64 15.24 7.76
N VAL A 534 8.48 16.15 6.82
CA VAL A 534 9.16 17.45 6.80
C VAL A 534 8.22 18.65 6.85
N GLY A 535 6.92 18.42 7.00
CA GLY A 535 5.95 19.52 7.04
C GLY A 535 4.51 19.03 7.05
N LYS A 536 3.60 19.98 6.97
CA LYS A 536 2.16 19.78 6.90
C LYS A 536 1.65 20.37 5.59
N GLU A 537 0.74 19.66 4.96
CA GLU A 537 -0.02 20.20 3.85
C GLU A 537 -1.27 20.88 4.43
N PRO A 538 -1.42 22.18 4.25
CA PRO A 538 -2.63 22.88 4.68
C PRO A 538 -3.83 22.22 4.03
N GLY A 539 -4.94 22.14 4.75
CA GLY A 539 -6.11 21.46 4.29
C GLY A 539 -6.64 22.02 3.01
N MET A 540 -6.81 21.14 2.13
CA MET A 540 -7.32 21.42 0.79
C MET A 540 -8.50 20.52 0.46
N CYS A 541 -8.71 19.47 1.30
CA CYS A 541 -9.81 18.53 1.16
C CYS A 541 -10.79 18.70 2.31
N SER A 542 -12.05 18.87 1.97
CA SER A 542 -13.11 19.21 2.92
C SER A 542 -13.62 18.05 3.76
N ASP A 543 -13.19 16.83 3.47
CA ASP A 543 -13.57 15.62 4.19
C ASP A 543 -12.67 15.28 5.39
N ASP A 544 -11.44 15.81 5.44
CA ASP A 544 -10.40 15.39 6.40
C ASP A 544 -10.84 15.42 7.87
N GLY A 545 -11.52 16.47 8.29
CA GLY A 545 -12.03 16.57 9.65
C GLY A 545 -13.11 15.54 9.98
N LEU A 546 -13.94 15.16 9.01
CA LEU A 546 -15.03 14.20 9.19
C LEU A 546 -14.50 12.79 9.44
N TRP A 547 -13.39 12.42 8.82
CA TRP A 547 -12.71 11.14 9.08
C TRP A 547 -12.16 11.05 10.51
N LEU A 548 -11.74 12.17 11.09
CA LEU A 548 -11.26 12.20 12.47
C LEU A 548 -12.38 11.80 13.45
N ILE A 549 -13.60 12.26 13.24
CA ILE A 549 -14.75 11.93 14.10
C ILE A 549 -14.99 10.42 14.08
N GLN A 550 -14.94 9.79 12.90
CA GLN A 550 -15.07 8.34 12.77
C GLN A 550 -13.94 7.59 13.51
N ALA A 551 -12.71 8.07 13.42
CA ALA A 551 -11.58 7.43 14.08
C ALA A 551 -11.67 7.54 15.62
N VAL A 552 -12.06 8.69 16.16
CA VAL A 552 -12.28 8.88 17.60
C VAL A 552 -13.42 7.99 18.08
N TYR A 553 -14.54 7.94 17.34
CA TYR A 553 -15.68 7.07 17.68
C TYR A 553 -15.28 5.59 17.75
N ARG A 554 -14.49 5.11 16.78
CA ARG A 554 -13.96 3.74 16.79
C ARG A 554 -13.09 3.46 18.01
N TYR A 555 -12.21 4.40 18.36
CA TYR A 555 -11.39 4.28 19.56
C TYR A 555 -12.23 4.15 20.82
N VAL A 556 -13.19 5.04 21.00
CA VAL A 556 -14.10 5.02 22.17
C VAL A 556 -14.92 3.73 22.19
N SER A 557 -15.46 3.30 21.05
CA SER A 557 -16.26 2.08 20.97
C SER A 557 -15.45 0.79 21.22
N LEU A 558 -14.18 0.78 20.84
CA LEU A 558 -13.29 -0.37 21.08
C LEU A 558 -12.80 -0.42 22.54
N THR A 559 -12.55 0.72 23.16
CA THR A 559 -11.87 0.78 24.47
C THR A 559 -12.80 1.11 25.63
N GLY A 560 -13.90 1.83 25.38
CA GLY A 560 -14.76 2.43 26.43
C GLY A 560 -14.15 3.67 27.09
N ASP A 561 -13.04 4.18 26.57
CA ASP A 561 -12.32 5.33 27.15
C ASP A 561 -12.99 6.66 26.79
N THR A 562 -14.11 6.95 27.48
CA THR A 562 -14.84 8.21 27.33
C THR A 562 -14.08 9.40 27.93
N ALA A 563 -13.15 9.17 28.86
CA ALA A 563 -12.33 10.24 29.46
C ALA A 563 -11.45 10.93 28.43
N PHE A 564 -11.03 10.22 27.39
CA PHE A 564 -10.27 10.78 26.27
C PHE A 564 -10.99 11.96 25.59
N LEU A 565 -12.33 11.97 25.57
CA LEU A 565 -13.11 13.04 24.94
C LEU A 565 -12.93 14.41 25.61
N TYR A 566 -12.51 14.42 26.86
CA TYR A 566 -12.26 15.65 27.62
C TYR A 566 -10.80 16.05 27.68
N GLU A 567 -9.89 15.25 27.12
CA GLU A 567 -8.49 15.66 27.04
C GLU A 567 -8.28 16.81 26.07
N GLU A 568 -7.37 17.70 26.43
CA GLU A 568 -7.06 18.89 25.64
C GLU A 568 -5.79 18.71 24.81
N PHE A 569 -5.88 19.02 23.54
CA PHE A 569 -4.78 19.01 22.60
C PHE A 569 -4.58 20.37 21.93
N PRO A 570 -3.36 20.67 21.43
CA PRO A 570 -3.09 21.90 20.70
C PRO A 570 -4.03 22.06 19.49
N ILE A 571 -4.43 23.27 19.23
CA ILE A 571 -5.15 23.66 18.01
C ILE A 571 -4.12 23.99 16.93
N ALA A 572 -4.32 23.53 15.70
CA ALA A 572 -3.42 23.81 14.59
C ALA A 572 -3.25 25.32 14.38
N SER A 573 -1.99 25.77 14.25
CA SER A 573 -1.62 27.17 14.04
C SER A 573 -2.10 28.13 15.15
N SER A 574 -2.26 27.65 16.39
CA SER A 574 -2.70 28.41 17.55
C SER A 574 -1.90 28.01 18.80
N GLU A 575 -1.79 28.88 19.77
CA GLU A 575 -1.23 28.56 21.09
C GLU A 575 -2.30 28.02 22.07
N LYS A 576 -3.55 27.99 21.63
CA LYS A 576 -4.66 27.51 22.44
C LYS A 576 -4.74 25.98 22.41
N LYS A 577 -5.46 25.42 23.37
CA LYS A 577 -5.84 24.02 23.43
C LYS A 577 -7.34 23.88 23.39
N ARG A 578 -7.80 22.70 23.01
CA ARG A 578 -9.21 22.37 22.92
C ARG A 578 -9.40 20.90 23.23
N SER A 579 -10.51 20.53 23.87
CA SER A 579 -10.84 19.14 24.13
C SER A 579 -11.08 18.38 22.83
N VAL A 580 -10.98 17.04 22.88
CA VAL A 580 -11.30 16.17 21.73
C VAL A 580 -12.74 16.38 21.32
N LEU A 581 -13.69 16.41 22.28
CA LEU A 581 -15.09 16.64 21.99
C LEU A 581 -15.33 18.00 21.32
N ASP A 582 -14.76 19.08 21.87
CA ASP A 582 -14.90 20.42 21.26
C ASP A 582 -14.22 20.50 19.89
N THR A 583 -13.17 19.71 19.65
CA THR A 583 -12.54 19.61 18.32
C THR A 583 -13.51 18.98 17.31
N MET A 584 -14.20 17.91 17.68
CA MET A 584 -15.20 17.29 16.82
C MET A 584 -16.40 18.21 16.59
N LEU A 585 -16.85 18.94 17.62
CA LEU A 585 -17.92 19.94 17.49
C LEU A 585 -17.50 21.08 16.55
N ALA A 586 -16.25 21.51 16.59
CA ALA A 586 -15.75 22.51 15.65
C ALA A 586 -15.73 21.98 14.21
N VAL A 587 -15.34 20.71 14.00
CA VAL A 587 -15.36 20.07 12.66
C VAL A 587 -16.78 20.04 12.08
N ILE A 588 -17.77 19.57 12.83
CA ILE A 588 -19.17 19.57 12.33
C ILE A 588 -19.73 20.98 12.16
N THR A 589 -19.30 21.94 12.95
CA THR A 589 -19.68 23.35 12.78
C THR A 589 -19.10 23.91 11.49
N TYR A 590 -17.83 23.60 11.18
CA TYR A 590 -17.24 23.98 9.89
C TYR A 590 -18.01 23.38 8.73
N SER A 591 -18.15 22.06 8.68
CA SER A 591 -18.76 21.35 7.56
C SER A 591 -20.27 21.53 7.44
N GLY A 592 -20.98 21.76 8.56
CA GLY A 592 -22.45 21.84 8.59
C GLY A 592 -23.03 23.24 8.68
N LYS A 593 -22.19 24.27 8.97
CA LYS A 593 -22.68 25.65 9.18
C LYS A 593 -21.81 26.72 8.52
N ILE A 594 -20.49 26.57 8.54
CA ILE A 594 -19.56 27.59 8.00
C ILE A 594 -19.31 27.36 6.52
N SER A 595 -18.87 26.15 6.14
CA SER A 595 -18.57 25.78 4.78
C SER A 595 -19.77 25.03 4.15
N VAL A 596 -20.85 25.77 3.91
CA VAL A 596 -22.09 25.25 3.31
C VAL A 596 -22.49 26.05 2.09
N GLY A 597 -23.06 25.38 1.09
CA GLY A 597 -23.55 26.00 -0.14
C GLY A 597 -25.03 26.36 -0.12
N ALA A 598 -25.58 26.63 -1.29
CA ALA A 598 -26.94 27.16 -1.47
C ALA A 598 -28.05 26.18 -1.00
N HIS A 599 -27.77 24.89 -0.95
CA HIS A 599 -28.74 23.87 -0.52
C HIS A 599 -28.52 23.44 0.95
N GLY A 600 -27.57 24.08 1.64
CA GLY A 600 -27.24 23.76 3.01
C GLY A 600 -26.45 22.46 3.17
N LEU A 601 -25.71 22.06 2.14
CA LEU A 601 -24.81 20.91 2.12
C LEU A 601 -23.37 21.38 2.22
N PRO A 602 -22.44 20.56 2.73
CA PRO A 602 -21.02 20.90 2.80
C PRO A 602 -20.46 21.29 1.43
N LEU A 603 -19.69 22.39 1.39
CA LEU A 603 -18.98 22.78 0.18
C LEU A 603 -17.86 21.78 -0.16
N LEU A 604 -17.58 21.67 -1.45
CA LEU A 604 -16.48 20.84 -1.95
C LEU A 604 -15.12 21.40 -1.54
N ASP A 605 -15.05 22.71 -1.34
CA ASP A 605 -13.81 23.47 -1.15
C ASP A 605 -12.84 23.24 -2.32
N LYS A 606 -11.57 22.96 -2.09
CA LYS A 606 -10.64 22.68 -3.18
C LYS A 606 -10.89 21.29 -3.79
N ALA A 607 -11.13 20.31 -2.96
CA ALA A 607 -11.55 18.95 -3.29
C ALA A 607 -12.17 18.31 -2.05
N ASP A 608 -12.85 17.19 -2.21
CA ASP A 608 -13.14 16.24 -1.15
C ASP A 608 -12.21 15.02 -1.29
N TRP A 609 -12.64 13.84 -0.87
CA TRP A 609 -11.92 12.58 -0.99
C TRP A 609 -11.42 12.27 -2.43
N ASN A 610 -12.09 12.79 -3.46
CA ASN A 610 -11.69 12.61 -4.85
C ASN A 610 -10.87 13.81 -5.34
N ASP A 611 -9.57 13.65 -5.45
CA ASP A 611 -8.62 14.68 -5.86
C ASP A 611 -8.87 15.25 -7.28
N CYS A 612 -9.66 14.55 -8.11
CA CYS A 612 -10.04 15.05 -9.44
C CYS A 612 -11.14 16.09 -9.41
N LEU A 613 -11.93 16.16 -8.33
CA LEU A 613 -13.09 17.04 -8.26
C LEU A 613 -12.70 18.44 -7.77
N LYS A 614 -11.92 19.15 -8.56
CA LYS A 614 -11.50 20.54 -8.30
C LYS A 614 -12.43 21.53 -9.02
N LEU A 615 -13.72 21.42 -8.75
CA LEU A 615 -14.76 22.12 -9.52
C LEU A 615 -14.71 23.65 -9.36
N ASP A 616 -14.21 24.13 -8.22
CA ASP A 616 -14.14 25.56 -7.90
C ASP A 616 -12.69 26.08 -7.83
N ASP A 617 -11.73 25.35 -8.39
CA ASP A 617 -10.31 25.68 -8.28
C ASP A 617 -9.97 27.05 -8.86
N ASP A 618 -10.61 27.46 -9.97
CA ASP A 618 -10.42 28.77 -10.57
C ASP A 618 -10.87 29.91 -9.63
N TRP A 619 -11.92 29.68 -8.87
CA TRP A 619 -12.35 30.65 -7.85
C TRP A 619 -11.38 30.67 -6.67
N ILE A 620 -10.98 29.50 -6.19
CA ILE A 620 -10.07 29.36 -5.04
C ILE A 620 -8.67 29.91 -5.36
N ASN A 621 -8.13 29.57 -6.54
CA ASN A 621 -6.77 29.93 -6.98
C ASN A 621 -6.70 31.10 -7.97
N GLY A 622 -7.83 31.77 -8.25
CA GLY A 622 -7.91 32.87 -9.20
C GLY A 622 -7.18 34.16 -8.73
N PRO A 623 -7.23 35.22 -9.54
CA PRO A 623 -6.48 36.48 -9.31
C PRO A 623 -6.74 37.16 -7.95
N GLU A 624 -7.93 36.96 -7.39
CA GLU A 624 -8.34 37.56 -6.12
C GLU A 624 -7.89 36.76 -4.88
N LYS A 625 -7.18 35.64 -5.07
CA LYS A 625 -6.80 34.71 -4.00
C LYS A 625 -6.09 35.40 -2.84
N GLU A 626 -5.08 36.21 -3.12
CA GLU A 626 -4.30 36.87 -2.07
C GLU A 626 -5.11 37.90 -1.30
N LYS A 627 -6.03 38.59 -1.97
CA LYS A 627 -6.92 39.55 -1.34
C LYS A 627 -7.89 38.85 -0.40
N ARG A 628 -8.54 37.78 -0.88
CA ARG A 628 -9.44 36.97 -0.03
C ARG A 628 -8.71 36.37 1.14
N TYR A 629 -7.50 35.88 0.96
CA TYR A 629 -6.67 35.34 2.05
C TYR A 629 -6.41 36.38 3.14
N LYS A 630 -6.08 37.62 2.77
CA LYS A 630 -5.87 38.73 3.75
C LYS A 630 -7.16 39.08 4.49
N GLU A 631 -8.26 39.25 3.74
CA GLU A 631 -9.56 39.59 4.33
C GLU A 631 -10.02 38.51 5.32
N GLN A 632 -9.79 37.26 5.04
CA GLN A 632 -10.15 36.15 5.89
C GLN A 632 -9.20 35.98 7.09
N LEU A 633 -7.90 36.21 6.90
CA LEU A 633 -6.95 36.23 8.00
C LEU A 633 -7.28 37.33 9.02
N GLU A 634 -7.70 38.50 8.51
CA GLU A 634 -8.14 39.61 9.35
C GLU A 634 -9.45 39.28 10.09
N ALA A 635 -10.40 38.57 9.43
CA ALA A 635 -11.69 38.21 10.01
C ALA A 635 -11.60 37.05 11.00
N ASP A 636 -10.83 36.00 10.67
CA ASP A 636 -10.83 34.73 11.38
C ASP A 636 -9.61 34.51 12.28
N GLY A 637 -8.56 35.28 12.10
CA GLY A 637 -7.32 35.17 12.87
C GLY A 637 -6.53 33.88 12.58
N THR A 638 -6.91 33.09 11.57
CA THR A 638 -6.23 31.84 11.23
C THR A 638 -5.57 31.92 9.85
N PRO A 639 -4.33 31.39 9.68
CA PRO A 639 -3.56 31.53 8.44
C PRO A 639 -4.21 30.83 7.23
N TYR A 640 -5.04 29.85 7.47
CA TYR A 640 -5.66 29.05 6.41
C TYR A 640 -7.18 29.15 6.39
N GLY A 641 -7.78 29.89 7.27
CA GLY A 641 -9.21 30.11 7.43
C GLY A 641 -10.07 29.73 6.23
N THR A 642 -10.99 30.55 5.86
CA THR A 642 -11.85 30.32 4.69
C THR A 642 -11.18 30.61 3.34
N ALA A 643 -9.86 30.82 3.30
CA ALA A 643 -9.12 31.10 2.05
C ALA A 643 -9.23 29.96 1.02
N PHE A 644 -9.45 28.74 1.46
CA PHE A 644 -9.65 27.57 0.62
C PHE A 644 -11.13 27.17 0.50
N LYS A 645 -12.02 27.89 1.12
CA LYS A 645 -13.44 27.66 1.03
C LYS A 645 -13.96 28.04 -0.34
N SER A 646 -14.74 27.15 -0.95
CA SER A 646 -15.56 27.46 -2.12
C SER A 646 -16.82 28.24 -1.69
N GLU A 647 -17.50 28.85 -2.63
CA GLU A 647 -18.82 29.43 -2.43
C GLU A 647 -19.89 28.75 -3.29
N TYR A 648 -19.50 27.79 -4.12
CA TYR A 648 -20.34 27.33 -5.20
C TYR A 648 -20.71 25.86 -5.13
N SER A 649 -19.76 24.96 -5.28
CA SER A 649 -20.08 23.55 -5.47
C SER A 649 -20.14 22.81 -4.13
N GLU A 650 -21.16 21.99 -3.96
CA GLU A 650 -21.44 21.23 -2.75
C GLU A 650 -21.05 19.76 -2.95
N SER A 651 -20.34 19.18 -1.98
CA SER A 651 -19.98 17.75 -1.96
C SER A 651 -21.10 16.91 -1.37
N VAL A 652 -21.71 16.07 -2.18
CA VAL A 652 -22.74 15.12 -1.72
C VAL A 652 -22.11 14.01 -0.88
N MET A 653 -20.87 13.60 -1.20
CA MET A 653 -20.14 12.63 -0.39
C MET A 653 -19.89 13.17 1.02
N ASN A 654 -19.46 14.42 1.17
CA ASN A 654 -19.26 15.01 2.49
C ASN A 654 -20.58 15.23 3.24
N ALA A 655 -21.71 15.39 2.54
CA ALA A 655 -23.01 15.42 3.19
C ALA A 655 -23.33 14.07 3.85
N PHE A 656 -23.04 12.96 3.20
CA PHE A 656 -23.16 11.62 3.80
C PHE A 656 -22.20 11.43 4.97
N LEU A 657 -20.92 11.82 4.82
CA LEU A 657 -19.92 11.76 5.89
C LEU A 657 -20.32 12.57 7.11
N LEU A 658 -20.86 13.78 6.91
CA LEU A 658 -21.32 14.65 7.97
C LEU A 658 -22.51 14.02 8.71
N LYS A 659 -23.44 13.39 7.99
CA LYS A 659 -24.54 12.67 8.61
C LYS A 659 -24.07 11.53 9.51
N ILE A 660 -23.08 10.75 9.04
CA ILE A 660 -22.45 9.70 9.85
C ILE A 660 -21.77 10.33 11.09
N ALA A 661 -21.07 11.44 10.92
CA ALA A 661 -20.41 12.15 12.03
C ALA A 661 -21.43 12.61 13.10
N TYR A 662 -22.58 13.12 12.69
CA TYR A 662 -23.67 13.42 13.64
C TYR A 662 -24.13 12.17 14.41
N GLY A 663 -24.33 11.05 13.72
CA GLY A 663 -24.69 9.78 14.36
C GLY A 663 -23.67 9.31 15.39
N HIS A 664 -22.39 9.38 15.05
CA HIS A 664 -21.30 9.05 15.98
C HIS A 664 -21.28 9.98 17.20
N LEU A 665 -21.57 11.27 17.01
CA LEU A 665 -21.68 12.23 18.12
C LEU A 665 -22.92 11.97 18.98
N VAL A 666 -24.04 11.53 18.40
CA VAL A 666 -25.22 11.08 19.17
C VAL A 666 -24.85 9.95 20.11
N ASP A 667 -24.15 8.94 19.62
CA ASP A 667 -23.74 7.79 20.41
C ASP A 667 -22.74 8.18 21.51
N MET A 668 -21.73 8.97 21.18
CA MET A 668 -20.77 9.48 22.16
C MET A 668 -21.43 10.36 23.23
N ALA A 669 -22.36 11.23 22.83
CA ALA A 669 -23.13 12.03 23.77
C ALA A 669 -23.96 11.19 24.75
N LYS A 670 -24.59 10.10 24.26
CA LYS A 670 -25.29 9.13 25.11
C LYS A 670 -24.35 8.43 26.10
N LEU A 671 -23.14 8.05 25.67
CA LEU A 671 -22.12 7.47 26.56
C LEU A 671 -21.66 8.46 27.66
N LEU A 672 -21.78 9.77 27.41
CA LEU A 672 -21.46 10.83 28.36
C LEU A 672 -22.67 11.29 29.18
N ASP A 673 -23.82 10.64 29.08
CA ASP A 673 -25.13 11.07 29.66
C ASP A 673 -25.53 12.50 29.25
N ASN A 674 -25.03 13.03 28.13
CA ASN A 674 -25.34 14.34 27.60
C ASN A 674 -26.47 14.27 26.59
N ILE A 675 -27.71 14.12 27.12
CA ILE A 675 -28.92 13.98 26.31
C ILE A 675 -29.20 15.21 25.45
N GLN A 676 -28.91 16.41 25.94
CA GLN A 676 -29.11 17.64 25.17
C GLN A 676 -28.25 17.64 23.89
N LEU A 677 -26.97 17.28 24.00
CA LEU A 677 -26.09 17.18 22.83
C LEU A 677 -26.55 16.07 21.88
N ALA A 678 -26.98 14.93 22.42
CA ALA A 678 -27.51 13.83 21.59
C ALA A 678 -28.72 14.27 20.78
N ASP A 679 -29.68 14.97 21.39
CA ASP A 679 -30.90 15.47 20.72
C ASP A 679 -30.57 16.54 19.67
N GLU A 680 -29.61 17.43 19.94
CA GLU A 680 -29.13 18.43 18.99
C GLU A 680 -28.50 17.77 17.77
N MET A 681 -27.61 16.79 17.95
CA MET A 681 -26.95 16.08 16.86
C MET A 681 -27.95 15.25 16.04
N GLN A 682 -28.92 14.63 16.69
CA GLN A 682 -29.98 13.89 15.99
C GLN A 682 -30.83 14.82 15.12
N THR A 683 -31.20 15.99 15.64
CA THR A 683 -31.97 16.99 14.88
C THR A 683 -31.22 17.47 13.65
N LEU A 684 -29.90 17.71 13.77
CA LEU A 684 -29.04 18.11 12.65
C LEU A 684 -28.90 16.98 11.61
N SER A 685 -28.78 15.74 12.07
CA SER A 685 -28.71 14.54 11.23
C SER A 685 -29.97 14.37 10.39
N ASP A 686 -31.16 14.48 11.02
CA ASP A 686 -32.45 14.32 10.33
C ASP A 686 -32.69 15.41 9.30
N ALA A 687 -32.43 16.66 9.67
CA ALA A 687 -32.53 17.80 8.77
C ALA A 687 -31.55 17.71 7.57
N LEU A 688 -30.36 17.14 7.77
CA LEU A 688 -29.40 16.91 6.69
C LEU A 688 -29.90 15.81 5.74
N ALA A 689 -30.45 14.71 6.29
CA ALA A 689 -31.00 13.63 5.48
C ALA A 689 -32.13 14.11 4.56
N GLU A 690 -33.04 14.98 5.07
CA GLU A 690 -34.09 15.59 4.26
C GLU A 690 -33.52 16.45 3.13
N ARG A 691 -32.47 17.26 3.40
CA ARG A 691 -31.82 18.08 2.35
C ARG A 691 -31.15 17.21 1.29
N ILE A 692 -30.48 16.14 1.70
CA ILE A 692 -29.85 15.19 0.76
C ILE A 692 -30.90 14.57 -0.15
N GLN A 693 -31.97 14.01 0.41
CA GLN A 693 -33.05 13.42 -0.38
C GLN A 693 -33.67 14.43 -1.34
N LYS A 694 -33.95 15.65 -0.89
CA LYS A 694 -34.58 16.69 -1.69
C LYS A 694 -33.72 17.20 -2.85
N HIS A 695 -32.40 17.34 -2.63
CA HIS A 695 -31.53 18.06 -3.59
C HIS A 695 -30.58 17.16 -4.36
N CYS A 696 -30.22 15.97 -3.81
CA CYS A 696 -29.17 15.13 -4.40
C CYS A 696 -29.70 13.95 -5.19
N TRP A 697 -30.90 13.43 -4.93
CA TRP A 697 -31.51 12.37 -5.72
C TRP A 697 -31.96 12.91 -7.10
N LYS A 698 -31.58 12.23 -8.20
CA LYS A 698 -31.81 12.64 -9.59
C LYS A 698 -32.56 11.56 -10.38
N ASP A 699 -33.55 10.95 -9.78
CA ASP A 699 -34.43 9.90 -10.32
C ASP A 699 -33.77 8.54 -10.58
N ASP A 700 -32.50 8.48 -10.89
CA ASP A 700 -31.75 7.24 -11.15
C ASP A 700 -30.55 7.01 -10.22
N TYR A 701 -29.95 8.11 -9.73
CA TYR A 701 -28.75 8.06 -8.90
C TYR A 701 -28.64 9.28 -7.99
N PHE A 702 -27.89 9.18 -6.88
CA PHE A 702 -27.50 10.36 -6.12
C PHE A 702 -26.38 11.10 -6.84
N ALA A 703 -26.54 12.40 -7.02
CA ALA A 703 -25.48 13.23 -7.53
C ALA A 703 -24.20 13.08 -6.69
N ARG A 704 -23.03 13.26 -7.31
CA ARG A 704 -21.73 13.29 -6.65
C ARG A 704 -21.41 14.67 -6.09
N ALA A 705 -21.81 15.69 -6.83
CA ALA A 705 -21.71 17.08 -6.44
C ALA A 705 -22.88 17.90 -7.02
N LEU A 706 -23.30 18.91 -6.28
CA LEU A 706 -24.15 19.97 -6.83
C LEU A 706 -23.26 21.10 -7.29
N VAL A 707 -23.35 21.47 -8.55
CA VAL A 707 -22.48 22.44 -9.21
C VAL A 707 -23.11 23.83 -9.08
N GLY A 708 -22.44 24.70 -8.36
CA GLY A 708 -22.85 26.09 -8.18
C GLY A 708 -22.10 27.06 -9.09
N GLY A 709 -22.48 28.34 -9.03
CA GLY A 709 -21.89 29.40 -9.82
C GLY A 709 -22.36 29.40 -11.28
N LYS A 710 -21.90 30.39 -12.05
CA LYS A 710 -22.17 30.44 -13.49
C LYS A 710 -21.16 29.57 -14.22
N ARG A 711 -21.64 28.48 -14.76
CA ARG A 711 -20.87 27.57 -15.60
C ARG A 711 -21.26 27.74 -17.07
N GLU A 712 -20.29 27.73 -17.96
CA GLU A 712 -20.53 27.61 -19.36
C GLU A 712 -21.22 26.27 -19.64
N GLY A 713 -22.37 26.26 -20.33
CA GLY A 713 -23.19 25.06 -20.52
C GLY A 713 -24.30 24.81 -19.49
N GLY A 714 -24.40 25.62 -18.43
CA GLY A 714 -25.54 25.59 -17.47
C GLY A 714 -25.65 24.33 -16.62
N TYR A 715 -24.52 23.63 -16.34
CA TYR A 715 -24.48 22.44 -15.52
C TYR A 715 -24.85 22.74 -14.06
N THR A 716 -25.70 21.90 -13.46
CA THR A 716 -26.21 22.09 -12.09
C THR A 716 -25.84 20.95 -11.14
N TYR A 717 -25.44 19.81 -11.68
CA TYR A 717 -24.97 18.66 -10.88
C TYR A 717 -24.02 17.80 -11.72
N LEU A 718 -23.27 16.94 -11.01
CA LEU A 718 -22.40 15.92 -11.53
C LEU A 718 -22.78 14.60 -10.82
N GLY A 719 -22.90 13.51 -11.56
CA GLY A 719 -22.94 12.18 -10.95
C GLY A 719 -24.27 11.45 -11.07
N ALA A 720 -25.11 11.81 -12.02
CA ALA A 720 -26.36 11.09 -12.31
C ALA A 720 -26.78 11.23 -13.78
N GLY A 721 -27.79 10.51 -14.21
CA GLY A 721 -28.30 10.58 -15.57
C GLY A 721 -28.67 11.99 -15.99
N GLY A 722 -28.30 12.39 -17.21
CA GLY A 722 -28.62 13.71 -17.76
C GLY A 722 -27.71 14.86 -17.27
N ASP A 723 -26.62 14.57 -16.53
CA ASP A 723 -25.69 15.61 -16.07
C ASP A 723 -24.89 16.29 -17.19
N GLY A 724 -24.81 15.65 -18.38
CA GLY A 724 -24.13 16.19 -19.57
C GLY A 724 -22.60 16.16 -19.47
N ILE A 725 -22.02 15.51 -18.48
CA ILE A 725 -20.58 15.48 -18.18
C ILE A 725 -19.90 14.21 -18.64
N SER A 726 -20.67 13.15 -18.98
CA SER A 726 -20.09 11.91 -19.48
C SER A 726 -19.10 12.16 -20.63
N ALA A 727 -17.95 11.49 -20.58
CA ALA A 727 -16.98 11.44 -21.67
C ALA A 727 -17.32 10.34 -22.71
N ASP A 728 -18.32 9.50 -22.42
CA ASP A 728 -18.84 8.47 -23.31
C ASP A 728 -20.29 8.79 -23.67
N GLU A 729 -20.55 8.99 -24.95
CA GLU A 729 -21.88 9.36 -25.48
C GLU A 729 -22.94 8.26 -25.28
N ASN A 730 -22.54 7.01 -25.04
CA ASN A 730 -23.43 5.89 -24.80
C ASN A 730 -23.87 5.78 -23.32
N ILE A 731 -23.29 6.58 -22.44
CA ILE A 731 -23.59 6.62 -21.02
C ILE A 731 -24.34 7.91 -20.71
N PRO A 732 -25.57 7.83 -20.16
CA PRO A 732 -26.44 8.99 -20.05
C PRO A 732 -26.00 10.02 -18.99
N GLY A 733 -25.01 9.68 -18.14
CA GLY A 733 -24.48 10.56 -17.11
C GLY A 733 -23.17 10.02 -16.54
N THR A 734 -22.64 10.72 -15.54
CA THR A 734 -21.41 10.29 -14.84
C THR A 734 -21.77 9.66 -13.51
N TYR A 735 -21.80 8.36 -13.43
CA TYR A 735 -22.17 7.64 -12.21
C TYR A 735 -20.95 7.42 -11.32
N TYR A 736 -21.08 7.72 -10.02
CA TYR A 736 -19.98 7.57 -9.05
C TYR A 736 -20.31 6.51 -8.00
N LEU A 737 -19.46 5.54 -7.85
CA LEU A 737 -19.61 4.47 -6.85
C LEU A 737 -19.73 5.01 -5.41
N ASN A 738 -19.05 6.11 -5.10
CA ASN A 738 -19.14 6.78 -3.81
C ASN A 738 -20.55 7.30 -3.50
N SER A 739 -21.28 7.82 -4.48
CA SER A 739 -22.64 8.28 -4.25
C SER A 739 -23.56 7.14 -3.83
N PHE A 740 -23.38 5.97 -4.42
CA PHE A 740 -24.12 4.77 -4.04
C PHE A 740 -23.69 4.23 -2.67
N SER A 741 -22.41 3.97 -2.48
CA SER A 741 -21.91 3.37 -1.24
C SER A 741 -22.19 4.25 -0.01
N TRP A 742 -21.89 5.52 -0.09
CA TRP A 742 -22.04 6.43 1.04
C TRP A 742 -23.50 6.76 1.36
N SER A 743 -24.42 6.73 0.39
CA SER A 743 -25.84 6.86 0.66
C SER A 743 -26.39 5.73 1.53
N ILE A 744 -25.83 4.52 1.37
CA ILE A 744 -26.14 3.35 2.22
C ILE A 744 -25.47 3.47 3.59
N LEU A 745 -24.16 3.79 3.62
CA LEU A 745 -23.42 3.90 4.88
C LEU A 745 -24.00 4.96 5.80
N ALA A 746 -24.56 6.03 5.23
CA ALA A 746 -25.22 7.11 5.95
C ALA A 746 -26.70 6.82 6.28
N ASP A 747 -27.24 5.66 5.95
CA ASP A 747 -28.66 5.32 6.12
C ASP A 747 -29.60 6.39 5.50
N VAL A 748 -29.33 6.81 4.26
CA VAL A 748 -30.14 7.79 3.53
C VAL A 748 -30.93 7.13 2.39
N ALA A 749 -30.30 6.20 1.65
CA ALA A 749 -30.91 5.56 0.51
C ALA A 749 -32.07 4.61 0.92
N THR A 750 -33.19 4.69 0.21
CA THR A 750 -34.31 3.75 0.34
C THR A 750 -34.03 2.46 -0.44
N ASP A 751 -34.76 1.37 -0.13
CA ASP A 751 -34.61 0.08 -0.83
C ASP A 751 -34.83 0.23 -2.36
N GLU A 752 -35.74 1.10 -2.80
CA GLU A 752 -36.00 1.36 -4.22
C GLU A 752 -34.84 2.11 -4.87
N GLN A 753 -34.28 3.11 -4.19
CA GLN A 753 -33.10 3.84 -4.65
C GLN A 753 -31.89 2.90 -4.73
N ILE A 754 -31.69 2.03 -3.73
CA ILE A 754 -30.63 1.01 -3.72
C ILE A 754 -30.78 0.08 -4.93
N ARG A 755 -31.98 -0.42 -5.21
CA ARG A 755 -32.23 -1.27 -6.37
C ARG A 755 -31.89 -0.57 -7.69
N THR A 756 -32.32 0.66 -7.84
CA THR A 756 -32.06 1.47 -9.04
C THR A 756 -30.59 1.73 -9.25
N MET A 757 -29.88 2.14 -8.20
CA MET A 757 -28.44 2.39 -8.25
C MET A 757 -27.62 1.10 -8.46
N LEU A 758 -28.04 -0.04 -7.92
CA LEU A 758 -27.38 -1.33 -8.13
C LEU A 758 -27.49 -1.73 -9.63
N ALA A 759 -28.66 -1.60 -10.23
CA ALA A 759 -28.84 -1.88 -11.65
C ALA A 759 -27.97 -0.99 -12.53
N THR A 760 -27.87 0.30 -12.23
CA THR A 760 -27.01 1.27 -12.91
C THR A 760 -25.53 0.92 -12.72
N THR A 761 -25.13 0.56 -11.52
CA THR A 761 -23.75 0.15 -11.20
C THR A 761 -23.35 -1.11 -11.95
N LYS A 762 -24.21 -2.14 -11.96
CA LYS A 762 -23.98 -3.37 -12.74
C LYS A 762 -23.79 -3.07 -14.22
N LYS A 763 -24.59 -2.14 -14.77
CA LYS A 763 -24.58 -1.82 -16.19
C LYS A 763 -23.38 -0.99 -16.65
N TYR A 764 -22.96 0.00 -15.86
CA TYR A 764 -21.99 1.01 -16.32
C TYR A 764 -20.68 1.04 -15.55
N LEU A 765 -20.65 0.55 -14.30
CA LEU A 765 -19.45 0.62 -13.45
C LEU A 765 -18.75 -0.74 -13.32
N THR A 766 -19.45 -1.85 -13.47
CA THR A 766 -18.87 -3.20 -13.28
C THR A 766 -18.10 -3.64 -14.50
N THR A 767 -16.90 -4.18 -14.27
CA THR A 767 -16.04 -4.84 -15.26
C THR A 767 -15.58 -6.17 -14.68
N ASP A 768 -15.01 -7.06 -15.49
CA ASP A 768 -14.47 -8.34 -14.99
C ASP A 768 -13.33 -8.15 -13.98
N ALA A 769 -12.62 -7.02 -14.05
CA ALA A 769 -11.50 -6.68 -13.16
C ALA A 769 -11.92 -5.91 -11.89
N GLY A 770 -13.19 -5.64 -11.70
CA GLY A 770 -13.72 -4.92 -10.54
C GLY A 770 -14.70 -3.81 -10.88
N ILE A 771 -15.01 -2.99 -9.88
CA ILE A 771 -15.99 -1.91 -10.01
C ILE A 771 -15.24 -0.57 -10.17
N LYS A 772 -15.55 0.16 -11.23
CA LYS A 772 -14.99 1.51 -11.47
C LYS A 772 -15.41 2.48 -10.37
N LEU A 773 -14.55 3.42 -10.05
CA LEU A 773 -14.90 4.54 -9.17
C LEU A 773 -16.02 5.38 -9.78
N CYS A 774 -15.91 5.68 -11.06
CA CYS A 774 -16.95 6.37 -11.79
C CYS A 774 -16.92 5.96 -13.27
N THR A 775 -17.97 6.28 -13.99
CA THR A 775 -17.89 6.33 -15.45
C THR A 775 -17.00 7.49 -15.88
N PRO A 776 -16.26 7.40 -17.00
CA PRO A 776 -15.36 8.47 -17.44
C PRO A 776 -16.07 9.81 -17.58
N ALA A 777 -15.55 10.86 -16.95
CA ALA A 777 -16.13 12.20 -16.93
C ALA A 777 -15.24 13.22 -17.67
N ASP A 778 -15.86 14.09 -18.48
CA ASP A 778 -15.21 15.27 -19.03
C ASP A 778 -15.34 16.44 -18.04
N LEU A 779 -14.54 16.40 -16.98
CA LEU A 779 -14.55 17.41 -15.93
C LEU A 779 -14.13 18.80 -16.43
N GLY A 780 -13.50 18.90 -17.59
CA GLY A 780 -13.19 20.17 -18.25
C GLY A 780 -14.42 21.02 -18.56
N LYS A 781 -15.57 20.39 -18.72
CA LYS A 781 -16.85 21.10 -18.88
C LYS A 781 -17.31 21.88 -17.65
N LEU A 782 -16.86 21.47 -16.47
CA LEU A 782 -17.27 22.07 -15.19
C LEU A 782 -16.32 23.15 -14.67
N ALA A 783 -15.06 23.15 -15.11
CA ALA A 783 -14.08 24.10 -14.67
C ALA A 783 -13.63 24.99 -15.83
N SER A 784 -13.38 26.25 -15.54
CA SER A 784 -12.72 27.16 -16.45
C SER A 784 -11.22 27.04 -16.25
N GLY A 785 -10.45 26.63 -17.24
CA GLY A 785 -9.01 26.67 -17.19
C GLY A 785 -8.30 25.32 -17.00
N THR A 786 -7.08 25.35 -16.47
CA THR A 786 -6.15 24.21 -16.49
C THR A 786 -6.27 23.23 -15.33
N ALA A 787 -7.06 23.56 -14.32
CA ALA A 787 -7.05 22.85 -13.04
C ALA A 787 -8.12 21.77 -12.91
N SER A 788 -8.93 21.56 -13.92
CA SER A 788 -10.17 20.80 -13.82
C SER A 788 -10.05 19.32 -13.59
N SER A 789 -8.96 18.70 -13.98
CA SER A 789 -8.74 17.27 -13.74
C SER A 789 -7.26 16.96 -13.85
N SER A 790 -6.75 16.25 -12.86
CA SER A 790 -5.40 15.70 -12.92
C SER A 790 -5.32 14.46 -13.81
N TYR A 791 -6.45 13.85 -14.20
CA TYR A 791 -6.51 12.56 -14.87
C TYR A 791 -7.44 12.58 -16.07
N PHE A 792 -7.00 11.94 -17.14
CA PHE A 792 -7.83 11.76 -18.33
C PHE A 792 -9.02 10.84 -18.06
N PRO A 793 -10.13 10.99 -18.80
CA PRO A 793 -11.23 10.06 -18.74
C PRO A 793 -10.77 8.60 -18.93
N GLY A 794 -11.16 7.72 -18.01
CA GLY A 794 -10.75 6.31 -17.97
C GLY A 794 -9.50 6.02 -17.14
N ASP A 795 -8.83 7.03 -16.57
CA ASP A 795 -7.62 6.87 -15.76
C ASP A 795 -7.90 7.12 -14.27
N ARG A 796 -7.33 6.29 -13.39
CA ARG A 796 -7.34 6.37 -11.92
C ARG A 796 -8.69 6.85 -11.34
N GLU A 797 -8.73 8.04 -10.73
CA GLU A 797 -9.92 8.59 -10.07
C GLU A 797 -10.97 9.12 -11.07
N ASN A 798 -10.69 9.10 -12.37
CA ASN A 798 -11.64 9.47 -13.42
C ASN A 798 -11.95 8.27 -14.35
N GLY A 799 -12.54 7.21 -13.81
CA GLY A 799 -13.00 6.06 -14.58
C GLY A 799 -12.17 4.77 -14.40
N GLY A 800 -11.10 4.81 -13.59
CA GLY A 800 -10.35 3.61 -13.19
C GLY A 800 -11.07 2.80 -12.12
N ILE A 801 -10.62 1.56 -11.91
CA ILE A 801 -11.06 0.75 -10.78
C ILE A 801 -10.25 1.19 -9.55
N PHE A 802 -10.89 1.92 -8.66
CA PHE A 802 -10.28 2.41 -7.43
C PHE A 802 -10.64 1.46 -6.29
N LYS A 803 -9.72 0.57 -5.92
CA LYS A 803 -9.97 -0.51 -4.95
C LYS A 803 -10.38 -0.02 -3.56
N HIS A 804 -9.87 1.14 -3.14
CA HIS A 804 -10.29 1.79 -1.90
C HIS A 804 -11.81 2.07 -1.92
N ALA A 805 -12.32 2.70 -2.99
CA ALA A 805 -13.76 2.94 -3.16
C ALA A 805 -14.55 1.64 -3.36
N ALA A 806 -13.97 0.64 -4.03
CA ALA A 806 -14.61 -0.66 -4.19
C ALA A 806 -14.81 -1.36 -2.83
N MET A 807 -13.86 -1.23 -1.89
CA MET A 807 -14.03 -1.76 -0.54
C MET A 807 -15.03 -0.97 0.30
N MET A 808 -15.09 0.36 0.15
CA MET A 808 -16.18 1.16 0.73
C MET A 808 -17.54 0.67 0.23
N ALA A 809 -17.64 0.40 -1.07
CA ALA A 809 -18.87 -0.10 -1.68
C ALA A 809 -19.21 -1.52 -1.22
N ALA A 810 -18.25 -2.43 -1.16
CA ALA A 810 -18.46 -3.78 -0.65
C ALA A 810 -18.98 -3.76 0.80
N SER A 811 -18.37 -2.94 1.68
CA SER A 811 -18.86 -2.74 3.04
C SER A 811 -20.31 -2.22 3.06
N ALA A 812 -20.63 -1.23 2.22
CA ALA A 812 -22.00 -0.70 2.08
C ALA A 812 -22.99 -1.76 1.58
N PHE A 813 -22.62 -2.52 0.57
CA PHE A 813 -23.47 -3.56 -0.01
C PHE A 813 -23.78 -4.68 0.99
N LEU A 814 -22.79 -5.13 1.77
CA LEU A 814 -22.99 -6.07 2.87
C LEU A 814 -23.96 -5.50 3.93
N LYS A 815 -23.75 -4.23 4.33
CA LYS A 815 -24.63 -3.54 5.26
C LYS A 815 -26.07 -3.45 4.72
N ALA A 816 -26.25 -3.06 3.46
CA ALA A 816 -27.56 -2.99 2.82
C ALA A 816 -28.22 -4.38 2.70
N SER A 817 -27.45 -5.40 2.32
CA SER A 817 -27.92 -6.78 2.21
C SER A 817 -28.55 -7.31 3.51
N LYS A 818 -28.08 -6.86 4.67
CA LYS A 818 -28.63 -7.20 5.98
C LYS A 818 -29.99 -6.50 6.27
N LYS A 819 -30.25 -5.34 5.65
CA LYS A 819 -31.35 -4.43 6.00
C LYS A 819 -32.51 -4.41 5.01
N VAL A 820 -32.24 -4.53 3.70
CA VAL A 820 -33.28 -4.42 2.67
C VAL A 820 -34.36 -5.49 2.86
N ALA A 821 -35.62 -5.12 2.63
CA ALA A 821 -36.71 -6.03 2.82
C ALA A 821 -36.76 -7.18 1.82
N ASP A 822 -36.39 -6.91 0.58
CA ASP A 822 -36.38 -7.88 -0.52
C ASP A 822 -35.15 -8.79 -0.45
N LYS A 823 -35.40 -10.10 -0.35
CA LYS A 823 -34.37 -11.13 -0.24
C LYS A 823 -33.52 -11.29 -1.51
N GLU A 824 -34.12 -11.08 -2.69
CA GLU A 824 -33.40 -11.16 -3.96
C GLU A 824 -32.45 -9.99 -4.09
N LEU A 825 -32.87 -8.78 -3.78
CA LEU A 825 -32.03 -7.60 -3.71
C LEU A 825 -30.90 -7.77 -2.68
N ALA A 826 -31.23 -8.36 -1.52
CA ALA A 826 -30.23 -8.64 -0.48
C ALA A 826 -29.12 -9.56 -0.99
N LYS A 827 -29.50 -10.62 -1.72
CA LYS A 827 -28.55 -11.55 -2.32
C LYS A 827 -27.70 -10.86 -3.40
N GLU A 828 -28.33 -10.11 -4.30
CA GLU A 828 -27.60 -9.38 -5.35
C GLU A 828 -26.57 -8.40 -4.81
N LEU A 829 -26.89 -7.72 -3.69
CA LEU A 829 -25.95 -6.82 -3.00
C LEU A 829 -24.77 -7.60 -2.39
N ALA A 830 -25.05 -8.74 -1.72
CA ALA A 830 -24.01 -9.59 -1.17
C ALA A 830 -23.08 -10.14 -2.26
N ASP A 831 -23.64 -10.65 -3.36
CA ASP A 831 -22.87 -11.15 -4.50
C ASP A 831 -21.95 -10.07 -5.09
N MET A 832 -22.46 -8.84 -5.23
CA MET A 832 -21.65 -7.71 -5.71
C MET A 832 -20.52 -7.33 -4.73
N ALA A 833 -20.78 -7.44 -3.42
CA ALA A 833 -19.76 -7.21 -2.41
C ALA A 833 -18.65 -8.26 -2.48
N PHE A 834 -19.01 -9.54 -2.55
CA PHE A 834 -18.03 -10.63 -2.65
C PHE A 834 -17.24 -10.57 -3.95
N PHE A 835 -17.89 -10.23 -5.07
CA PHE A 835 -17.20 -9.96 -6.33
C PHE A 835 -16.15 -8.83 -6.16
N ALA A 836 -16.53 -7.71 -5.54
CA ALA A 836 -15.60 -6.60 -5.31
C ALA A 836 -14.42 -7.02 -4.42
N MET A 837 -14.66 -7.81 -3.37
CA MET A 837 -13.61 -8.34 -2.49
C MET A 837 -12.65 -9.27 -3.26
N ASP A 838 -13.18 -10.15 -4.09
CA ASP A 838 -12.40 -11.08 -4.90
C ASP A 838 -11.44 -10.38 -5.85
N THR A 839 -11.84 -9.25 -6.42
CA THR A 839 -10.97 -8.45 -7.30
C THR A 839 -9.90 -7.66 -6.56
N VAL A 840 -10.00 -7.58 -5.23
CA VAL A 840 -9.05 -6.83 -4.39
C VAL A 840 -8.07 -7.74 -3.65
N TYR A 841 -8.44 -8.98 -3.33
CA TYR A 841 -7.55 -9.90 -2.64
C TYR A 841 -6.23 -10.11 -3.41
N PRO A 842 -5.07 -9.73 -2.83
CA PRO A 842 -3.81 -9.74 -3.58
C PRO A 842 -3.31 -11.16 -3.87
N TYR A 843 -3.60 -12.16 -3.03
CA TYR A 843 -3.18 -13.54 -3.26
C TYR A 843 -3.80 -14.14 -4.53
N LYS A 844 -4.98 -13.67 -4.94
CA LYS A 844 -5.61 -14.09 -6.22
C LYS A 844 -4.86 -13.60 -7.45
N THR A 845 -3.95 -12.62 -7.31
CA THR A 845 -3.08 -12.22 -8.42
C THR A 845 -2.18 -13.36 -8.91
N MET A 846 -1.94 -14.38 -8.07
CA MET A 846 -1.13 -15.55 -8.42
C MET A 846 -1.83 -16.53 -9.38
N GLU A 847 -3.13 -16.39 -9.60
CA GLU A 847 -3.84 -17.15 -10.64
C GLU A 847 -3.35 -16.74 -12.04
N HIS A 848 -3.15 -15.43 -12.25
CA HIS A 848 -2.66 -14.86 -13.50
C HIS A 848 -1.66 -13.72 -13.24
N PRO A 849 -0.47 -14.03 -12.69
CA PRO A 849 0.43 -13.01 -12.13
C PRO A 849 0.89 -11.99 -13.17
N TYR A 850 1.15 -12.44 -14.40
CA TYR A 850 1.65 -11.58 -15.47
C TYR A 850 0.57 -10.72 -16.13
N PHE A 851 -0.69 -11.10 -15.93
CA PHE A 851 -1.83 -10.32 -16.36
C PHE A 851 -2.17 -9.25 -15.33
N THR A 852 -2.32 -9.65 -14.08
CA THR A 852 -2.72 -8.76 -13.00
C THR A 852 -1.62 -7.81 -12.57
N LYS A 853 -0.36 -8.21 -12.69
CA LYS A 853 0.84 -7.45 -12.30
C LYS A 853 0.78 -6.90 -10.88
N GLY A 854 0.13 -7.63 -9.98
CA GLY A 854 -0.03 -7.26 -8.58
C GLY A 854 0.99 -7.93 -7.68
N ASN A 855 1.29 -7.30 -6.54
CA ASN A 855 2.00 -7.98 -5.47
C ASN A 855 1.05 -9.00 -4.83
N PRO A 856 1.44 -10.27 -4.64
CA PRO A 856 0.52 -11.29 -4.14
C PRO A 856 0.22 -11.18 -2.64
N ARG A 857 0.94 -10.34 -1.92
CA ARG A 857 0.80 -10.15 -0.48
C ARG A 857 0.16 -8.84 -0.08
N PHE A 858 0.20 -7.84 -0.98
CA PHE A 858 -0.25 -6.47 -0.68
C PHE A 858 -1.23 -5.99 -1.74
N CYS A 859 -2.40 -5.53 -1.30
CA CYS A 859 -3.37 -4.95 -2.23
C CYS A 859 -2.89 -3.57 -2.70
N THR A 860 -3.15 -3.29 -3.97
CA THR A 860 -2.82 -2.02 -4.63
C THR A 860 -4.00 -1.06 -4.59
N GLN A 861 -3.76 0.18 -4.99
CA GLN A 861 -4.77 1.23 -5.00
C GLN A 861 -5.74 1.12 -6.18
N TYR A 862 -5.21 0.81 -7.37
CA TYR A 862 -5.98 0.82 -8.62
C TYR A 862 -5.80 -0.44 -9.44
N ASN A 863 -6.84 -0.75 -10.23
CA ASN A 863 -6.70 -1.54 -11.45
C ASN A 863 -7.05 -0.66 -12.66
N ASN A 864 -6.39 -0.93 -13.78
CA ASN A 864 -6.81 -0.39 -15.06
C ASN A 864 -8.18 -0.98 -15.43
N SER A 865 -9.14 -0.13 -15.78
CA SER A 865 -10.51 -0.57 -16.08
C SER A 865 -10.66 -1.27 -17.43
N THR A 866 -9.66 -1.14 -18.32
CA THR A 866 -9.64 -1.78 -19.63
C THR A 866 -8.85 -3.08 -19.61
N THR A 867 -7.66 -3.07 -18.99
CA THR A 867 -6.74 -4.22 -19.02
C THR A 867 -6.81 -5.10 -17.76
N GLY A 868 -7.44 -4.64 -16.66
CA GLY A 868 -7.46 -5.35 -15.38
C GLY A 868 -6.14 -5.32 -14.61
N GLU A 869 -5.11 -4.73 -15.19
CA GLU A 869 -3.77 -4.65 -14.61
C GLU A 869 -3.76 -3.82 -13.32
N ASN A 870 -3.06 -4.30 -12.30
CA ASN A 870 -2.83 -3.52 -11.09
C ASN A 870 -1.91 -2.33 -11.38
N ILE A 871 -2.33 -1.15 -10.96
CA ILE A 871 -1.57 0.10 -11.07
C ILE A 871 -1.62 0.89 -9.77
N GLY A 872 -0.73 1.88 -9.66
CA GLY A 872 -0.69 2.76 -8.51
C GLY A 872 0.11 2.21 -7.32
N PRO A 873 0.05 2.91 -6.18
CA PRO A 873 0.82 2.54 -5.00
C PRO A 873 0.32 1.23 -4.37
N MET A 874 1.24 0.49 -3.76
CA MET A 874 0.90 -0.68 -2.92
C MET A 874 0.20 -0.29 -1.63
N LEU A 875 0.48 0.89 -1.11
CA LEU A 875 -0.10 1.39 0.14
C LEU A 875 -1.14 2.45 -0.17
N SER A 876 -2.33 2.27 0.36
CA SER A 876 -3.46 3.19 0.26
C SER A 876 -4.56 2.78 1.23
N GLY A 877 -5.64 3.51 1.33
CA GLY A 877 -6.81 3.17 2.13
C GLY A 877 -7.48 1.84 1.79
N THR A 878 -7.08 1.19 0.71
CA THR A 878 -7.62 -0.13 0.31
C THR A 878 -7.51 -1.15 1.43
N ALA A 879 -6.35 -1.28 2.07
CA ALA A 879 -6.15 -2.26 3.16
C ALA A 879 -7.01 -1.93 4.39
N SER A 880 -7.13 -0.65 4.73
CA SER A 880 -7.98 -0.20 5.85
C SER A 880 -9.45 -0.53 5.60
N TRP A 881 -9.96 -0.23 4.42
CA TRP A 881 -11.35 -0.52 4.08
C TRP A 881 -11.61 -2.01 3.83
N LEU A 882 -10.64 -2.75 3.33
CA LEU A 882 -10.75 -4.23 3.25
C LEU A 882 -10.90 -4.84 4.65
N ASN A 883 -10.16 -4.34 5.65
CA ASN A 883 -10.33 -4.76 7.03
C ASN A 883 -11.76 -4.49 7.55
N LEU A 884 -12.32 -3.30 7.25
CA LEU A 884 -13.71 -2.99 7.62
C LEU A 884 -14.71 -3.87 6.88
N THR A 885 -14.49 -4.14 5.60
CA THR A 885 -15.36 -5.01 4.81
C THR A 885 -15.34 -6.44 5.33
N LEU A 886 -14.18 -6.94 5.74
CA LEU A 886 -14.05 -8.26 6.40
C LEU A 886 -14.79 -8.28 7.73
N MET A 887 -14.71 -7.24 8.54
CA MET A 887 -15.47 -7.13 9.78
C MET A 887 -16.98 -7.11 9.49
N GLU A 888 -17.42 -6.38 8.47
CA GLU A 888 -18.82 -6.35 8.05
C GLU A 888 -19.29 -7.73 7.56
N MET A 889 -18.47 -8.45 6.80
CA MET A 889 -18.75 -9.82 6.35
C MET A 889 -18.87 -10.79 7.53
N LEU A 890 -17.94 -10.72 8.48
CA LEU A 890 -17.94 -11.54 9.70
C LEU A 890 -19.02 -11.08 10.71
N GLY A 891 -19.64 -9.94 10.44
CA GLY A 891 -20.70 -9.36 11.25
C GLY A 891 -20.24 -8.72 12.55
N ILE A 892 -19.00 -8.21 12.59
CA ILE A 892 -18.40 -7.61 13.78
C ILE A 892 -18.61 -6.10 13.75
N ALA A 893 -19.40 -5.55 14.68
CA ALA A 893 -19.56 -4.13 14.87
C ALA A 893 -19.30 -3.73 16.33
N TYR A 894 -18.57 -2.61 16.51
CA TYR A 894 -18.37 -1.95 17.80
C TYR A 894 -19.10 -0.61 17.76
N GLU A 895 -20.12 -0.46 18.56
CA GLU A 895 -21.03 0.70 18.58
C GLU A 895 -21.25 1.17 20.02
N GLY A 896 -20.60 2.26 20.39
CA GLY A 896 -20.66 2.75 21.77
C GLY A 896 -20.10 1.74 22.78
N ASP A 897 -20.95 1.26 23.68
CA ASP A 897 -20.61 0.23 24.67
C ASP A 897 -20.97 -1.21 24.24
N LYS A 898 -21.48 -1.37 23.02
CA LYS A 898 -21.98 -2.65 22.51
C LYS A 898 -21.10 -3.26 21.46
N MET A 899 -21.17 -4.58 21.36
CA MET A 899 -20.72 -5.35 20.20
C MET A 899 -21.95 -6.04 19.59
N THR A 900 -22.05 -5.94 18.27
CA THR A 900 -23.09 -6.60 17.48
C THR A 900 -22.47 -7.65 16.59
N PHE A 901 -23.14 -8.81 16.48
CA PHE A 901 -22.75 -9.92 15.62
C PHE A 901 -23.83 -10.18 14.57
N ASP A 902 -23.56 -9.79 13.33
CA ASP A 902 -24.53 -9.89 12.23
C ASP A 902 -23.83 -10.34 10.94
N PRO A 903 -23.33 -11.60 10.86
CA PRO A 903 -22.54 -12.06 9.73
C PRO A 903 -23.37 -12.24 8.46
N ILE A 904 -22.67 -12.03 7.34
CA ILE A 904 -23.11 -12.40 5.99
C ILE A 904 -21.90 -13.04 5.28
N LEU A 905 -22.03 -14.29 4.90
CA LEU A 905 -20.92 -15.06 4.33
C LEU A 905 -21.20 -15.45 2.88
N PRO A 906 -20.15 -15.67 2.06
CA PRO A 906 -20.30 -16.27 0.74
C PRO A 906 -21.13 -17.56 0.79
N GLU A 907 -21.81 -17.89 -0.30
CA GLU A 907 -22.74 -19.03 -0.37
C GLU A 907 -22.07 -20.37 -0.03
N ASP A 908 -20.84 -20.55 -0.47
CA ASP A 908 -20.02 -21.76 -0.29
C ASP A 908 -19.27 -21.81 1.06
N MET A 909 -19.23 -20.71 1.80
CA MET A 909 -18.58 -20.67 3.10
C MET A 909 -19.58 -21.13 4.17
N THR A 910 -19.52 -22.40 4.56
CA THR A 910 -20.47 -23.04 5.49
C THR A 910 -20.09 -22.90 6.95
N ASP A 911 -18.80 -22.91 7.24
CA ASP A 911 -18.25 -22.77 8.58
C ASP A 911 -17.06 -21.81 8.58
N ILE A 912 -17.05 -20.91 9.54
CA ILE A 912 -15.91 -20.05 9.82
C ILE A 912 -15.80 -19.82 11.33
N ALA A 913 -14.59 -19.83 11.84
CA ALA A 913 -14.30 -19.42 13.19
C ALA A 913 -13.34 -18.23 13.17
N TYR A 914 -13.47 -17.35 14.13
CA TYR A 914 -12.52 -16.27 14.32
C TYR A 914 -12.32 -15.93 15.81
N THR A 915 -11.18 -15.37 16.11
CA THR A 915 -10.83 -14.87 17.43
C THR A 915 -10.60 -13.38 17.35
N LEU A 916 -11.25 -12.63 18.23
CA LEU A 916 -11.01 -11.21 18.46
C LEU A 916 -10.24 -11.03 19.75
N THR A 917 -9.17 -10.22 19.69
CA THR A 917 -8.37 -9.88 20.87
C THR A 917 -8.39 -8.37 21.06
N THR A 918 -8.76 -7.93 22.27
CA THR A 918 -8.74 -6.52 22.66
C THR A 918 -8.04 -6.40 24.01
N GLY A 919 -6.74 -6.09 23.98
CA GLY A 919 -5.90 -6.20 25.18
C GLY A 919 -5.85 -7.64 25.70
N ASP A 920 -6.28 -7.84 26.93
CA ASP A 920 -6.32 -9.17 27.58
C ASP A 920 -7.65 -9.90 27.39
N THR A 921 -8.67 -9.29 26.81
CA THR A 921 -9.97 -9.91 26.55
C THR A 921 -9.96 -10.61 25.19
N VAL A 922 -10.39 -11.86 25.15
CA VAL A 922 -10.42 -12.72 23.97
C VAL A 922 -11.85 -13.19 23.72
N ILE A 923 -12.34 -13.09 22.50
CA ILE A 923 -13.65 -13.60 22.08
C ILE A 923 -13.44 -14.56 20.92
N ASN A 924 -13.71 -15.84 21.15
CA ASN A 924 -13.75 -16.86 20.12
C ASN A 924 -15.16 -16.96 19.57
N VAL A 925 -15.31 -16.81 18.27
CA VAL A 925 -16.60 -16.86 17.58
C VAL A 925 -16.59 -18.02 16.59
N LYS A 926 -17.63 -18.83 16.62
CA LYS A 926 -17.87 -19.87 15.64
C LYS A 926 -19.19 -19.59 14.94
N ILE A 927 -19.15 -19.47 13.60
CA ILE A 927 -20.35 -19.32 12.77
C ILE A 927 -20.58 -20.64 12.05
N GLN A 928 -21.80 -21.17 12.18
CA GLN A 928 -22.27 -22.36 11.50
C GLN A 928 -23.41 -21.97 10.56
N LYS A 929 -23.23 -22.23 9.27
CA LYS A 929 -24.17 -21.88 8.22
C LYS A 929 -24.33 -23.06 7.26
N GLY A 930 -25.54 -23.33 6.78
CA GLY A 930 -25.76 -24.24 5.68
C GLY A 930 -25.30 -23.67 4.33
N GLU A 931 -25.43 -24.46 3.27
CA GLU A 931 -25.19 -23.98 1.90
C GLU A 931 -26.25 -22.95 1.48
N GLY A 932 -25.88 -22.07 0.55
CA GLY A 932 -26.74 -21.03 0.01
C GLY A 932 -26.66 -19.70 0.75
N PHE A 933 -27.39 -18.74 0.24
CA PHE A 933 -27.45 -17.40 0.82
C PHE A 933 -28.35 -17.36 2.07
N VAL A 934 -27.78 -16.93 3.19
CA VAL A 934 -28.48 -16.78 4.47
C VAL A 934 -28.11 -15.45 5.11
N ARG A 935 -29.11 -14.70 5.55
CA ARG A 935 -28.94 -13.51 6.38
C ARG A 935 -29.08 -13.87 7.86
N ALA A 936 -28.29 -13.25 8.71
CA ALA A 936 -28.38 -13.42 10.16
C ALA A 936 -29.79 -13.14 10.72
N SER A 937 -30.54 -12.22 10.05
CA SER A 937 -31.92 -11.89 10.40
C SER A 937 -32.94 -13.04 10.23
N GLU A 938 -32.58 -14.09 9.46
CA GLU A 938 -33.59 -15.09 9.02
C GLU A 938 -33.68 -16.32 9.90
N ALA A 939 -32.63 -16.74 10.57
CA ALA A 939 -32.66 -17.98 11.36
C ALA A 939 -31.42 -18.10 12.27
N SER A 940 -31.22 -17.21 13.17
CA SER A 940 -29.97 -17.30 13.95
C SER A 940 -30.23 -17.56 15.42
N GLU A 941 -29.46 -18.46 15.95
CA GLU A 941 -29.32 -18.65 17.38
C GLU A 941 -27.92 -18.11 17.79
N TYR A 942 -27.90 -17.22 18.77
CA TYR A 942 -26.68 -16.68 19.34
C TYR A 942 -26.52 -17.14 20.77
N THR A 943 -25.35 -17.65 21.11
CA THR A 943 -25.01 -17.97 22.50
C THR A 943 -23.67 -17.35 22.89
N LEU A 944 -23.59 -16.78 24.07
CA LEU A 944 -22.37 -16.31 24.74
C LEU A 944 -22.14 -17.20 25.95
N ASP A 945 -21.02 -17.92 25.99
CA ASP A 945 -20.67 -18.86 27.06
C ASP A 945 -21.84 -19.85 27.38
N GLY A 946 -22.55 -20.27 26.33
CA GLY A 946 -23.69 -21.18 26.42
C GLY A 946 -25.04 -20.51 26.78
N VAL A 947 -25.08 -19.19 26.99
CA VAL A 947 -26.28 -18.44 27.31
C VAL A 947 -26.78 -17.72 26.06
N LYS A 948 -28.09 -17.85 25.73
CA LYS A 948 -28.66 -17.14 24.56
C LYS A 948 -28.65 -15.63 24.74
N PHE A 949 -28.39 -14.93 23.66
CA PHE A 949 -28.50 -13.48 23.57
C PHE A 949 -29.08 -13.05 22.20
N ASP A 950 -29.48 -11.78 22.06
CA ASP A 950 -30.07 -11.24 20.82
C ASP A 950 -29.07 -10.35 20.10
N ARG A 951 -28.22 -10.95 19.23
CA ARG A 951 -27.25 -10.33 18.34
C ARG A 951 -26.22 -9.39 18.98
N SER A 952 -26.57 -8.66 20.02
CA SER A 952 -25.73 -7.64 20.65
C SER A 952 -25.46 -7.97 22.10
N ILE A 953 -24.26 -7.72 22.53
CA ILE A 953 -23.79 -7.82 23.92
C ILE A 953 -23.18 -6.49 24.35
N ILE A 954 -23.16 -6.24 25.65
CA ILE A 954 -22.26 -5.21 26.20
C ILE A 954 -20.83 -5.68 25.92
N ARG A 955 -20.02 -4.80 25.37
CA ARG A 955 -18.63 -5.13 25.04
C ARG A 955 -17.88 -5.65 26.28
N PRO A 956 -17.40 -6.89 26.28
CA PRO A 956 -16.60 -7.41 27.39
C PRO A 956 -15.25 -6.68 27.43
N ASN A 957 -14.81 -6.33 28.63
CA ASN A 957 -13.50 -5.73 28.89
C ASN A 957 -13.06 -6.20 30.29
N ASP A 958 -12.98 -7.50 30.45
CA ASP A 958 -12.81 -8.16 31.76
C ASP A 958 -11.54 -9.06 31.82
N GLY A 959 -10.74 -9.08 30.75
CA GLY A 959 -9.52 -9.86 30.66
C GLY A 959 -9.76 -11.37 30.57
N LYS A 960 -10.96 -11.80 30.18
CA LYS A 960 -11.31 -13.23 30.07
C LYS A 960 -11.44 -13.67 28.63
N THR A 961 -11.55 -14.98 28.46
CA THR A 961 -11.91 -15.59 27.18
C THR A 961 -13.39 -15.94 27.17
N HIS A 962 -14.09 -15.52 26.14
CA HIS A 962 -15.49 -15.77 25.90
C HIS A 962 -15.68 -16.61 24.63
N GLU A 963 -16.74 -17.43 24.62
CA GLU A 963 -17.10 -18.27 23.48
C GLU A 963 -18.47 -17.84 22.94
N ILE A 964 -18.51 -17.46 21.65
CA ILE A 964 -19.75 -17.14 20.94
C ILE A 964 -19.99 -18.20 19.87
N VAL A 965 -21.20 -18.72 19.83
CA VAL A 965 -21.65 -19.60 18.73
C VAL A 965 -22.85 -18.96 18.06
N ILE A 966 -22.77 -18.87 16.74
CA ILE A 966 -23.80 -18.32 15.87
C ILE A 966 -24.24 -19.44 14.92
N THR A 967 -25.52 -19.73 14.89
CA THR A 967 -26.13 -20.70 13.95
C THR A 967 -27.06 -19.95 13.02
N LEU A 968 -26.75 -19.92 11.74
CA LEU A 968 -27.52 -19.25 10.69
C LEU A 968 -28.39 -20.24 9.94
#